data_3ae3f22c6dc773dd4974f1e1ee1998a3
#
_entry.id   3ae3f22c6dc773dd4974f1e1ee1998a3
#
_cell.length_a   1.000
_cell.length_b   1.000
_cell.length_c   1.000
_cell.angle_alpha   90.00
_cell.angle_beta   90.00
_cell.angle_gamma   90.00
#
_symmetry.space_group_name_H-M   'P 1'
#
loop_
_entity.id
_entity.type
_entity.pdbx_description
1 polymer ?
#
loop_
_entity_poly.entity_id
_entity_poly.type
_entity_poly.pdbx_seq_one_letter_code
_entity_poly.pdbx_strand_id
1 'polypeptide(L)'
;MAILIEGRNCWRIARAGRVAFLVDGADYFASFAAAASRAQHSILAAGWDMDSRTRLYRDDRPRDLSVELGSFLEAAVSRRRGLEAYLLNWDFNMIFAFQREAFPVIKWDLITHRRLHFHLDENHPVLGSHHQKIVAIDDAIAFVGGLDLTESRWDTPEHRVPDPRRVNAGGESYPPFHDAMMAVDGEAAAALGDLFRERWRRATGKRLRCPVRLEGDPWPPDLVPNLENARVGIARTAPARGGNPEVREVETLFLDSIAAVRRFLYIENQYLTSHSIGTAIAARLQEEEGPEIVIVLPRLCSGIFEETTMGVLRSRLLRRLRAADRFGKLAVYCPVPDGDPDGNVNVHAKVMIVDDALVRIGSANLTNRSMGLDTECDLAVESGGDARIESAIAAFRSRLLGEHLGLNPGKVAEVLAARGSLMRTIEALRGPGRTLVPLTGDVPEWQDRLLPDTALIDFENPVAPEEVLREILSDDVREPGQPALLKGAAVLLTLLAIGAAWVWTPLRGWIDLAAVTRIAVSINEMPAAPLIVIGAYVVGGLVVFPVSLLILATIIAFGPVAGFAYSLLGSFLSGVVTFGIGKALGRRTVRLIAGKRLLRLGRLLRRRGLIAMSAVRLVPVAPFTVVNVAAGAFHVRFFDFALGTLIGMAPGIFAIAVFGVRLGHAIRSPGVGNFAVLAVLVSLIVLASGWIRRRLGREEEPPRASQGR
;
A
#
# COMPACT_ATOMS: atom_id res chain seq x y z
N MET A 1 -24.32 -27.27 -2.26
CA MET A 1 -23.13 -27.42 -3.16
C MET A 1 -21.99 -26.73 -2.46
N ALA A 2 -20.81 -27.33 -2.39
CA ALA A 2 -19.66 -26.70 -1.73
C ALA A 2 -19.22 -25.47 -2.53
N ILE A 3 -18.94 -24.37 -1.83
CA ILE A 3 -18.43 -23.12 -2.43
C ILE A 3 -16.92 -23.23 -2.59
N LEU A 4 -16.20 -23.74 -1.57
CA LEU A 4 -14.74 -23.89 -1.61
C LEU A 4 -14.34 -25.11 -2.45
N ILE A 5 -13.54 -24.88 -3.49
CA ILE A 5 -13.04 -25.94 -4.41
C ILE A 5 -11.53 -25.77 -4.53
N GLU A 6 -10.76 -26.71 -3.95
CA GLU A 6 -9.30 -26.71 -3.99
C GLU A 6 -8.79 -26.81 -5.42
N GLY A 7 -7.76 -26.01 -5.75
CA GLY A 7 -7.20 -25.90 -7.08
C GLY A 7 -8.00 -25.04 -8.06
N ARG A 8 -9.17 -24.49 -7.67
CA ARG A 8 -9.97 -23.59 -8.47
C ARG A 8 -10.09 -22.20 -7.85
N ASN A 9 -10.75 -22.10 -6.69
CA ASN A 9 -10.99 -20.83 -5.98
C ASN A 9 -10.26 -20.73 -4.64
N CYS A 10 -9.48 -21.73 -4.31
CA CYS A 10 -8.50 -21.71 -3.24
C CYS A 10 -7.32 -22.63 -3.60
N TRP A 11 -6.15 -22.28 -3.12
CA TRP A 11 -4.92 -23.03 -3.30
C TRP A 11 -4.94 -24.35 -2.52
N ARG A 12 -5.39 -24.26 -1.26
CA ARG A 12 -5.49 -25.39 -0.34
C ARG A 12 -6.73 -25.23 0.54
N ILE A 13 -7.28 -26.36 0.95
CA ILE A 13 -8.24 -26.46 2.04
C ILE A 13 -7.55 -27.21 3.17
N ALA A 14 -7.09 -26.48 4.19
CA ALA A 14 -6.31 -26.99 5.29
C ALA A 14 -7.14 -27.08 6.59
N ARG A 15 -6.79 -27.99 7.49
CA ARG A 15 -7.43 -28.10 8.80
C ARG A 15 -6.86 -27.08 9.77
N ALA A 16 -7.76 -26.45 10.55
CA ALA A 16 -7.40 -25.65 11.71
C ALA A 16 -8.07 -26.25 12.95
N GLY A 17 -7.31 -26.48 14.00
CA GLY A 17 -7.85 -26.89 15.29
C GLY A 17 -8.66 -25.75 15.92
N ARG A 18 -8.18 -24.51 15.74
CA ARG A 18 -8.82 -23.28 16.23
C ARG A 18 -8.80 -22.19 15.15
N VAL A 19 -9.91 -21.46 15.05
CA VAL A 19 -10.06 -20.27 14.22
C VAL A 19 -10.64 -19.15 15.08
N ALA A 20 -10.02 -17.95 15.02
CA ALA A 20 -10.54 -16.76 15.69
C ALA A 20 -10.69 -15.60 14.72
N PHE A 21 -11.79 -14.86 14.84
CA PHE A 21 -12.06 -13.62 14.10
C PHE A 21 -11.68 -12.44 14.99
N LEU A 22 -10.61 -11.76 14.63
CA LEU A 22 -10.13 -10.57 15.32
C LEU A 22 -10.69 -9.34 14.64
N VAL A 23 -11.22 -8.43 15.41
CA VAL A 23 -11.77 -7.16 14.93
C VAL A 23 -10.95 -6.05 15.53
N ASP A 24 -10.48 -5.15 14.67
CA ASP A 24 -9.65 -4.00 14.95
C ASP A 24 -8.20 -4.27 15.41
N GLY A 25 -7.42 -3.20 15.32
CA GLY A 25 -5.99 -3.26 15.60
C GLY A 25 -5.66 -3.60 17.04
N ALA A 26 -6.50 -3.24 18.02
CA ALA A 26 -6.27 -3.54 19.41
C ALA A 26 -6.25 -5.05 19.68
N ASP A 27 -7.24 -5.79 19.15
CA ASP A 27 -7.32 -7.25 19.28
C ASP A 27 -6.16 -7.94 18.53
N TYR A 28 -5.89 -7.48 17.29
CA TYR A 28 -4.85 -8.09 16.47
C TYR A 28 -3.45 -7.88 17.05
N PHE A 29 -3.08 -6.65 17.38
CA PHE A 29 -1.71 -6.37 17.88
C PHE A 29 -1.44 -7.05 19.22
N ALA A 30 -2.45 -7.10 20.10
CA ALA A 30 -2.33 -7.82 21.35
C ALA A 30 -2.15 -9.33 21.14
N SER A 31 -2.96 -9.92 20.24
CA SER A 31 -2.87 -11.35 19.92
C SER A 31 -1.55 -11.71 19.23
N PHE A 32 -1.10 -10.88 18.29
CA PHE A 32 0.22 -11.03 17.66
C PHE A 32 1.34 -11.01 18.70
N ALA A 33 1.36 -10.02 19.57
CA ALA A 33 2.41 -9.88 20.56
C ALA A 33 2.40 -11.05 21.58
N ALA A 34 1.22 -11.50 21.99
CA ALA A 34 1.06 -12.65 22.86
C ALA A 34 1.55 -13.95 22.21
N ALA A 35 1.26 -14.19 20.93
CA ALA A 35 1.77 -15.33 20.17
C ALA A 35 3.29 -15.23 19.93
N ALA A 36 3.78 -14.08 19.48
CA ALA A 36 5.19 -13.84 19.18
C ALA A 36 6.09 -13.93 20.43
N SER A 37 5.58 -13.56 21.61
CA SER A 37 6.30 -13.74 22.87
C SER A 37 6.54 -15.21 23.23
N ARG A 38 5.74 -16.13 22.69
CA ARG A 38 5.85 -17.59 22.87
C ARG A 38 6.61 -18.29 21.75
N ALA A 39 6.92 -17.58 20.65
CA ALA A 39 7.62 -18.13 19.51
C ALA A 39 8.95 -18.83 19.92
N GLN A 40 9.24 -19.98 19.32
CA GLN A 40 10.42 -20.79 19.63
C GLN A 40 11.45 -20.82 18.50
N HIS A 41 10.98 -20.84 17.25
CA HIS A 41 11.82 -21.07 16.08
C HIS A 41 11.74 -19.95 15.04
N SER A 42 10.53 -19.47 14.72
CA SER A 42 10.37 -18.51 13.64
C SER A 42 9.19 -17.56 13.82
N ILE A 43 9.40 -16.29 13.50
CA ILE A 43 8.35 -15.30 13.26
C ILE A 43 8.50 -14.88 11.80
N LEU A 44 7.51 -15.22 10.98
CA LEU A 44 7.47 -14.93 9.55
C LEU A 44 6.39 -13.88 9.32
N ALA A 45 6.75 -12.68 8.87
CA ALA A 45 5.79 -11.61 8.62
C ALA A 45 5.96 -11.03 7.22
N ALA A 46 4.91 -11.07 6.41
CA ALA A 46 4.83 -10.40 5.11
C ALA A 46 3.75 -9.33 5.15
N GLY A 47 4.06 -8.14 4.64
CA GLY A 47 3.15 -7.01 4.65
C GLY A 47 3.34 -6.07 3.48
N TRP A 48 2.37 -5.18 3.32
CA TRP A 48 2.49 -4.02 2.45
C TRP A 48 3.38 -2.97 3.10
N ASP A 49 3.27 -2.81 4.43
CA ASP A 49 4.10 -1.91 5.24
C ASP A 49 4.34 -2.47 6.65
N MET A 50 5.54 -2.23 7.19
CA MET A 50 5.90 -2.52 8.58
C MET A 50 6.73 -1.38 9.14
N ASP A 51 6.29 -0.81 10.26
CA ASP A 51 6.98 0.28 10.93
C ASP A 51 7.47 -0.16 12.31
N SER A 52 8.76 -0.01 12.56
CA SER A 52 9.40 -0.46 13.79
C SER A 52 8.90 0.26 15.05
N ARG A 53 8.31 1.44 14.88
CA ARG A 53 7.77 2.29 15.96
C ARG A 53 6.33 1.93 16.30
N THR A 54 5.69 1.05 15.53
CA THR A 54 4.30 0.62 15.77
C THR A 54 4.13 0.13 17.19
N ARG A 55 3.22 0.77 17.93
CA ARG A 55 2.91 0.36 19.30
C ARG A 55 1.87 -0.76 19.30
N LEU A 56 2.26 -1.92 19.80
CA LEU A 56 1.43 -3.12 19.89
C LEU A 56 0.34 -3.02 20.97
N TYR A 57 0.58 -2.18 21.96
CA TYR A 57 -0.33 -1.92 23.07
C TYR A 57 -0.46 -0.42 23.34
N ARG A 58 -1.62 -0.01 23.83
CA ARG A 58 -1.93 1.40 24.15
C ARG A 58 -2.43 1.58 25.59
N ASP A 59 -2.14 0.60 26.45
CA ASP A 59 -2.40 0.68 27.89
C ASP A 59 -1.07 0.76 28.66
N ASP A 60 -1.13 1.11 29.95
CA ASP A 60 0.03 1.29 30.83
C ASP A 60 0.38 0.02 31.62
N ARG A 61 -0.12 -1.15 31.22
CA ARG A 61 0.18 -2.41 31.91
C ARG A 61 1.66 -2.75 31.77
N PRO A 62 2.33 -3.14 32.86
CA PRO A 62 3.72 -3.64 32.79
C PRO A 62 3.82 -4.87 31.89
N ARG A 63 4.87 -4.95 31.07
CA ARG A 63 5.12 -6.06 30.16
C ARG A 63 6.59 -6.44 30.13
N ASP A 64 6.85 -7.71 29.89
CA ASP A 64 8.21 -8.26 29.81
C ASP A 64 8.97 -7.82 28.56
N LEU A 65 8.25 -7.47 27.49
CA LEU A 65 8.82 -7.01 26.22
C LEU A 65 8.38 -5.57 25.94
N SER A 66 9.14 -4.89 25.08
CA SER A 66 8.80 -3.54 24.64
C SER A 66 7.42 -3.48 23.97
N VAL A 67 6.76 -2.32 24.06
CA VAL A 67 5.49 -2.07 23.36
C VAL A 67 5.69 -1.72 21.89
N GLU A 68 6.87 -1.29 21.47
CA GLU A 68 7.19 -0.97 20.07
C GLU A 68 7.66 -2.19 19.31
N LEU A 69 7.13 -2.42 18.12
CA LEU A 69 7.34 -3.61 17.28
C LEU A 69 8.83 -3.93 17.08
N GLY A 70 9.65 -2.94 16.73
CA GLY A 70 11.07 -3.15 16.49
C GLY A 70 11.81 -3.66 17.71
N SER A 71 11.67 -2.93 18.83
CA SER A 71 12.28 -3.30 20.12
C SER A 71 11.68 -4.60 20.68
N PHE A 72 10.39 -4.86 20.43
CA PHE A 72 9.71 -6.10 20.81
C PHE A 72 10.34 -7.31 20.11
N LEU A 73 10.47 -7.27 18.78
CA LEU A 73 11.04 -8.36 17.99
C LEU A 73 12.53 -8.57 18.33
N GLU A 74 13.30 -7.50 18.50
CA GLU A 74 14.69 -7.57 18.93
C GLU A 74 14.85 -8.27 20.30
N ALA A 75 14.02 -7.90 21.26
CA ALA A 75 14.01 -8.53 22.58
C ALA A 75 13.58 -10.00 22.49
N ALA A 76 12.60 -10.35 21.67
CA ALA A 76 12.13 -11.73 21.48
C ALA A 76 13.25 -12.62 20.92
N VAL A 77 13.93 -12.21 19.84
CA VAL A 77 15.03 -12.99 19.24
C VAL A 77 16.29 -13.01 20.12
N SER A 78 16.52 -11.96 20.92
CA SER A 78 17.65 -11.92 21.86
C SER A 78 17.50 -12.90 23.02
N ARG A 79 16.28 -13.02 23.56
CA ARG A 79 15.96 -13.91 24.68
C ARG A 79 16.04 -15.41 24.32
N ARG A 80 15.76 -15.78 23.07
CA ARG A 80 15.69 -17.19 22.63
C ARG A 80 16.68 -17.47 21.51
N ARG A 81 17.72 -18.28 21.79
CA ARG A 81 18.82 -18.56 20.86
C ARG A 81 18.38 -19.23 19.56
N GLY A 82 17.27 -19.98 19.56
CA GLY A 82 16.74 -20.69 18.39
C GLY A 82 15.76 -19.87 17.55
N LEU A 83 15.30 -18.71 18.04
CA LEU A 83 14.29 -17.89 17.37
C LEU A 83 14.92 -16.97 16.33
N GLU A 84 14.37 -16.99 15.13
CA GLU A 84 14.69 -16.06 14.05
C GLU A 84 13.41 -15.36 13.56
N ALA A 85 13.48 -14.07 13.26
CA ALA A 85 12.39 -13.28 12.72
C ALA A 85 12.71 -12.86 11.27
N TYR A 86 11.77 -13.08 10.35
CA TYR A 86 11.89 -12.76 8.94
C TYR A 86 10.75 -11.81 8.54
N LEU A 87 11.11 -10.61 8.13
CA LEU A 87 10.19 -9.55 7.74
C LEU A 87 10.34 -9.28 6.25
N LEU A 88 9.26 -9.46 5.49
CA LEU A 88 9.22 -9.27 4.05
C LEU A 88 8.22 -8.17 3.70
N ASN A 89 8.75 -7.01 3.37
CA ASN A 89 7.96 -5.82 3.05
C ASN A 89 7.93 -5.56 1.55
N TRP A 90 6.85 -4.96 1.04
CA TRP A 90 6.80 -4.51 -0.34
C TRP A 90 7.83 -3.41 -0.61
N ASP A 91 8.57 -3.52 -1.71
CA ASP A 91 9.46 -2.46 -2.22
C ASP A 91 8.63 -1.38 -2.92
N PHE A 92 8.21 -0.40 -2.14
CA PHE A 92 7.28 0.65 -2.53
C PHE A 92 7.84 1.67 -3.54
N ASN A 93 6.96 2.21 -4.38
CA ASN A 93 7.28 3.37 -5.19
C ASN A 93 7.42 4.64 -4.32
N MET A 94 8.29 5.56 -4.75
CA MET A 94 8.61 6.83 -4.06
C MET A 94 7.38 7.68 -3.67
N ILE A 95 6.21 7.47 -4.28
CA ILE A 95 4.96 8.18 -3.97
C ILE A 95 4.54 7.95 -2.52
N PHE A 96 4.81 6.77 -1.95
CA PHE A 96 4.46 6.41 -0.57
C PHE A 96 5.62 6.58 0.43
N ALA A 97 6.81 7.03 -0.03
CA ALA A 97 8.00 7.13 0.81
C ALA A 97 7.84 8.08 2.00
N PHE A 98 6.97 9.09 1.86
CA PHE A 98 6.72 10.10 2.91
C PHE A 98 5.77 9.63 4.00
N GLN A 99 5.00 8.55 3.75
CA GLN A 99 4.05 7.99 4.70
C GLN A 99 4.64 6.86 5.56
N ARG A 100 5.91 6.51 5.31
CA ARG A 100 6.57 5.34 5.89
C ARG A 100 7.80 5.69 6.71
N GLU A 101 8.28 4.72 7.49
CA GLU A 101 9.53 4.84 8.21
C GLU A 101 10.70 5.15 7.25
N ALA A 102 11.48 6.18 7.58
CA ALA A 102 12.64 6.55 6.77
C ALA A 102 13.75 5.49 6.91
N PHE A 103 14.29 5.04 5.76
CA PHE A 103 15.39 4.07 5.70
C PHE A 103 15.13 2.75 6.47
N PRO A 104 14.01 2.04 6.22
CA PRO A 104 13.65 0.84 6.96
C PRO A 104 14.75 -0.24 6.90
N VAL A 105 15.43 -0.41 5.75
CA VAL A 105 16.52 -1.38 5.58
C VAL A 105 17.68 -1.11 6.56
N ILE A 106 18.06 0.15 6.74
CA ILE A 106 19.16 0.50 7.68
C ILE A 106 18.76 0.17 9.11
N LYS A 107 17.54 0.50 9.51
CA LYS A 107 17.07 0.29 10.87
C LYS A 107 16.86 -1.19 11.17
N TRP A 108 16.18 -1.91 10.26
CA TRP A 108 15.82 -3.30 10.49
C TRP A 108 16.96 -4.30 10.25
N ASP A 109 17.88 -4.04 9.31
CA ASP A 109 18.88 -5.03 8.88
C ASP A 109 20.29 -4.69 9.38
N LEU A 110 20.64 -3.40 9.55
CA LEU A 110 22.00 -3.00 9.96
C LEU A 110 22.12 -2.69 11.46
N ILE A 111 21.04 -2.30 12.13
CA ILE A 111 21.10 -1.82 13.53
C ILE A 111 20.54 -2.87 14.51
N THR A 112 19.70 -3.80 14.04
CA THR A 112 19.03 -4.79 14.87
C THR A 112 19.85 -6.09 15.05
N HIS A 113 19.28 -6.99 15.84
CA HIS A 113 19.91 -8.27 16.13
C HIS A 113 20.07 -9.14 14.88
N ARG A 114 21.24 -9.84 14.71
CA ARG A 114 21.59 -10.69 13.56
C ARG A 114 20.58 -11.79 13.18
N ARG A 115 19.63 -12.11 14.04
CA ARG A 115 18.53 -13.09 13.81
C ARG A 115 17.20 -12.42 13.48
N LEU A 116 17.20 -11.11 13.28
CA LEU A 116 16.09 -10.37 12.71
C LEU A 116 16.47 -9.98 11.27
N HIS A 117 15.75 -10.53 10.31
CA HIS A 117 16.04 -10.39 8.89
C HIS A 117 14.92 -9.57 8.24
N PHE A 118 15.26 -8.43 7.66
CA PHE A 118 14.33 -7.58 6.92
C PHE A 118 14.69 -7.57 5.44
N HIS A 119 13.70 -7.66 4.57
CA HIS A 119 13.92 -7.58 3.13
C HIS A 119 12.78 -6.85 2.42
N LEU A 120 13.12 -6.01 1.44
CA LEU A 120 12.17 -5.38 0.53
C LEU A 120 11.96 -6.29 -0.69
N ASP A 121 10.71 -6.72 -0.90
CA ASP A 121 10.35 -7.60 -2.01
C ASP A 121 10.05 -6.79 -3.27
N GLU A 122 11.03 -6.72 -4.17
CA GLU A 122 10.91 -6.04 -5.48
C GLU A 122 10.34 -6.96 -6.58
N ASN A 123 9.95 -8.19 -6.24
CA ASN A 123 9.51 -9.18 -7.21
C ASN A 123 8.03 -9.02 -7.61
N HIS A 124 7.62 -7.80 -7.96
CA HIS A 124 6.28 -7.46 -8.43
C HIS A 124 6.32 -6.76 -9.80
N PRO A 125 5.24 -6.75 -10.59
CA PRO A 125 5.14 -5.96 -11.80
C PRO A 125 5.32 -4.46 -11.53
N VAL A 126 5.62 -3.70 -12.55
CA VAL A 126 5.55 -2.23 -12.47
C VAL A 126 4.09 -1.86 -12.18
N LEU A 127 3.87 -0.95 -11.24
CA LEU A 127 2.57 -0.56 -10.69
C LEU A 127 1.85 -1.61 -9.83
N GLY A 128 2.33 -2.86 -9.75
CA GLY A 128 1.82 -3.86 -8.83
C GLY A 128 2.37 -3.68 -7.42
N SER A 129 1.68 -4.23 -6.43
CA SER A 129 2.12 -4.25 -5.05
C SER A 129 2.08 -5.65 -4.45
N HIS A 130 2.88 -5.84 -3.40
CA HIS A 130 2.71 -6.97 -2.51
C HIS A 130 1.74 -6.57 -1.41
N HIS A 131 0.47 -6.99 -1.53
CA HIS A 131 -0.59 -6.57 -0.62
C HIS A 131 -1.01 -7.65 0.38
N GLN A 132 -0.45 -8.85 0.31
CA GLN A 132 -0.63 -9.92 1.29
C GLN A 132 -0.17 -9.47 2.68
N LYS A 133 -1.01 -9.71 3.69
CA LYS A 133 -0.69 -9.52 5.11
C LYS A 133 -0.78 -10.86 5.79
N ILE A 134 0.39 -11.47 6.02
CA ILE A 134 0.52 -12.81 6.57
C ILE A 134 1.53 -12.76 7.70
N VAL A 135 1.15 -13.20 8.88
CA VAL A 135 2.07 -13.50 9.97
C VAL A 135 1.94 -14.97 10.31
N ALA A 136 3.03 -15.73 10.27
CA ALA A 136 3.06 -17.11 10.71
C ALA A 136 4.15 -17.29 11.78
N ILE A 137 3.80 -17.89 12.91
CA ILE A 137 4.67 -18.09 14.05
C ILE A 137 4.82 -19.58 14.28
N ASP A 138 6.04 -20.07 14.14
CA ASP A 138 6.43 -21.48 14.34
C ASP A 138 5.63 -22.50 13.50
N ASP A 139 4.96 -22.05 12.40
CA ASP A 139 3.99 -22.83 11.63
C ASP A 139 2.80 -23.37 12.48
N ALA A 140 2.61 -22.86 13.67
CA ALA A 140 1.62 -23.33 14.64
C ALA A 140 0.45 -22.38 14.80
N ILE A 141 0.65 -21.08 14.60
CA ILE A 141 -0.39 -20.08 14.52
C ILE A 141 -0.07 -19.12 13.37
N ALA A 142 -1.11 -18.68 12.65
CA ALA A 142 -0.98 -17.65 11.63
C ALA A 142 -2.14 -16.67 11.66
N PHE A 143 -1.87 -15.44 11.21
CA PHE A 143 -2.81 -14.34 11.09
C PHE A 143 -2.84 -13.86 9.63
N VAL A 144 -4.05 -13.70 9.08
CA VAL A 144 -4.28 -13.16 7.73
C VAL A 144 -5.46 -12.19 7.77
N GLY A 145 -5.37 -11.06 7.08
CA GLY A 145 -6.46 -10.09 7.00
C GLY A 145 -6.04 -8.76 6.40
N GLY A 146 -6.66 -7.67 6.81
CA GLY A 146 -6.41 -6.34 6.28
C GLY A 146 -5.29 -5.58 6.98
N LEU A 147 -4.91 -5.93 8.20
CA LEU A 147 -3.98 -5.18 9.04
C LEU A 147 -2.51 -5.50 8.77
N ASP A 148 -1.75 -4.49 8.42
CA ASP A 148 -0.29 -4.51 8.49
C ASP A 148 0.22 -4.21 9.92
N LEU A 149 1.44 -4.63 10.24
CA LEU A 149 2.15 -4.25 11.47
C LEU A 149 2.78 -2.85 11.32
N THR A 150 1.94 -1.84 11.10
CA THR A 150 2.35 -0.45 10.83
C THR A 150 1.56 0.58 11.63
N GLU A 151 2.01 1.81 11.60
CA GLU A 151 1.41 2.97 12.27
C GLU A 151 -0.02 3.26 11.79
N SER A 152 -0.80 3.91 12.65
CA SER A 152 -2.16 4.40 12.37
C SER A 152 -3.16 3.29 11.98
N ARG A 153 -3.00 2.09 12.56
CA ARG A 153 -3.89 0.93 12.38
C ARG A 153 -4.56 0.48 13.69
N TRP A 154 -4.05 0.94 14.82
CA TRP A 154 -4.62 0.57 16.11
C TRP A 154 -5.91 1.36 16.37
N ASP A 155 -6.98 0.67 16.69
CA ASP A 155 -8.22 1.21 17.21
C ASP A 155 -8.93 0.12 18.03
N THR A 156 -10.02 0.49 18.68
CA THR A 156 -10.90 -0.41 19.44
C THR A 156 -12.31 -0.37 18.84
N PRO A 157 -13.15 -1.41 19.09
CA PRO A 157 -14.51 -1.48 18.54
C PRO A 157 -15.43 -0.30 18.90
N GLU A 158 -15.06 0.53 19.88
CA GLU A 158 -15.83 1.71 20.23
C GLU A 158 -15.62 2.89 19.26
N HIS A 159 -14.53 2.94 18.53
CA HIS A 159 -14.18 4.02 17.58
C HIS A 159 -14.39 5.43 18.12
N ARG A 160 -14.04 5.66 19.40
CA ARG A 160 -14.30 6.93 20.12
C ARG A 160 -13.68 8.11 19.40
N VAL A 161 -14.39 9.24 19.38
CA VAL A 161 -13.90 10.52 18.85
C VAL A 161 -14.13 11.60 19.89
N PRO A 162 -13.05 12.27 20.40
CA PRO A 162 -11.65 11.93 20.21
C PRO A 162 -11.20 10.70 21.02
N ASP A 163 -10.15 10.00 20.57
CA ASP A 163 -9.45 9.01 21.41
C ASP A 163 -7.97 9.41 21.54
N PRO A 164 -7.50 9.78 22.77
CA PRO A 164 -6.12 10.19 22.99
C PRO A 164 -5.11 9.06 22.78
N ARG A 165 -5.55 7.80 22.72
CA ARG A 165 -4.70 6.65 22.45
C ARG A 165 -4.39 6.50 20.97
N ARG A 166 -5.24 7.04 20.06
CA ARG A 166 -5.04 7.00 18.60
C ARG A 166 -4.09 8.09 18.14
N VAL A 167 -2.80 7.89 18.43
CA VAL A 167 -1.71 8.76 17.99
C VAL A 167 -0.64 7.92 17.30
N ASN A 168 0.00 8.45 16.26
CA ASN A 168 1.13 7.83 15.60
C ASN A 168 2.44 8.06 16.41
N ALA A 169 3.57 7.53 15.94
CA ALA A 169 4.87 7.72 16.59
C ALA A 169 5.33 9.17 16.62
N GLY A 170 4.80 10.04 15.77
CA GLY A 170 5.01 11.48 15.77
C GLY A 170 4.13 12.26 16.76
N GLY A 171 3.21 11.58 17.47
CA GLY A 171 2.25 12.22 18.38
C GLY A 171 1.03 12.83 17.67
N GLU A 172 0.83 12.58 16.38
CA GLU A 172 -0.31 13.08 15.61
C GLU A 172 -1.50 12.13 15.73
N SER A 173 -2.68 12.67 16.00
CA SER A 173 -3.93 11.91 16.01
C SER A 173 -4.34 11.48 14.60
N TYR A 174 -4.99 10.31 14.49
CA TYR A 174 -5.56 9.80 13.24
C TYR A 174 -7.04 9.39 13.43
N PRO A 175 -7.82 9.35 12.32
CA PRO A 175 -9.23 8.98 12.37
C PRO A 175 -9.48 7.56 12.90
N PRO A 176 -10.70 7.20 13.33
CA PRO A 176 -11.09 5.82 13.63
C PRO A 176 -10.76 4.86 12.50
N PHE A 177 -10.34 3.64 12.85
CA PHE A 177 -9.84 2.64 11.91
C PHE A 177 -10.45 1.28 12.19
N HIS A 178 -11.26 0.76 11.26
CA HIS A 178 -11.91 -0.53 11.35
C HIS A 178 -11.29 -1.54 10.39
N ASP A 179 -10.90 -2.72 10.89
CA ASP A 179 -10.35 -3.81 10.08
C ASP A 179 -10.57 -5.17 10.75
N ALA A 180 -10.34 -6.25 10.00
CA ALA A 180 -10.50 -7.61 10.49
C ALA A 180 -9.33 -8.52 10.09
N MET A 181 -8.99 -9.46 11.00
CA MET A 181 -8.01 -10.52 10.79
C MET A 181 -8.62 -11.87 11.16
N MET A 182 -8.12 -12.93 10.54
CA MET A 182 -8.41 -14.32 10.94
C MET A 182 -7.16 -14.96 11.49
N ALA A 183 -7.21 -15.48 12.72
CA ALA A 183 -6.18 -16.31 13.32
C ALA A 183 -6.52 -17.77 13.11
N VAL A 184 -5.56 -18.59 12.70
CA VAL A 184 -5.69 -20.03 12.47
C VAL A 184 -4.48 -20.79 13.02
N ASP A 185 -4.69 -22.03 13.45
CA ASP A 185 -3.60 -22.93 13.85
C ASP A 185 -3.49 -24.17 12.93
N GLY A 186 -2.67 -25.13 13.32
CA GLY A 186 -2.58 -26.43 12.69
C GLY A 186 -2.07 -26.40 11.24
N GLU A 187 -2.66 -27.24 10.38
CA GLU A 187 -2.27 -27.36 8.97
C GLU A 187 -2.44 -26.04 8.21
N ALA A 188 -3.44 -25.22 8.57
CA ALA A 188 -3.68 -23.94 7.95
C ALA A 188 -2.52 -22.95 8.25
N ALA A 189 -2.05 -22.89 9.48
CA ALA A 189 -0.90 -22.07 9.86
C ALA A 189 0.38 -22.53 9.15
N ALA A 190 0.62 -23.84 9.08
CA ALA A 190 1.77 -24.40 8.38
C ALA A 190 1.74 -24.07 6.87
N ALA A 191 0.57 -24.16 6.22
CA ALA A 191 0.40 -23.78 4.82
C ALA A 191 0.71 -22.29 4.56
N LEU A 192 0.35 -21.40 5.49
CA LEU A 192 0.67 -19.98 5.41
C LEU A 192 2.17 -19.72 5.62
N GLY A 193 2.83 -20.47 6.51
CA GLY A 193 4.29 -20.49 6.63
C GLY A 193 4.97 -20.94 5.34
N ASP A 194 4.45 -21.97 4.64
CA ASP A 194 4.94 -22.39 3.32
C ASP A 194 4.80 -21.29 2.28
N LEU A 195 3.66 -20.59 2.26
CA LEU A 195 3.41 -19.47 1.34
C LEU A 195 4.41 -18.33 1.58
N PHE A 196 4.69 -17.98 2.84
CA PHE A 196 5.71 -17.00 3.19
C PHE A 196 7.10 -17.44 2.73
N ARG A 197 7.51 -18.69 3.02
CA ARG A 197 8.83 -19.23 2.65
C ARG A 197 9.05 -19.25 1.15
N GLU A 198 8.04 -19.60 0.37
CA GLU A 198 8.13 -19.54 -1.08
C GLU A 198 8.30 -18.10 -1.59
N ARG A 199 7.56 -17.14 -1.02
CA ARG A 199 7.71 -15.73 -1.35
C ARG A 199 9.08 -15.20 -0.95
N TRP A 200 9.58 -15.55 0.25
CA TRP A 200 10.94 -15.21 0.70
C TRP A 200 12.01 -15.77 -0.24
N ARG A 201 11.87 -17.02 -0.65
CA ARG A 201 12.78 -17.65 -1.61
C ARG A 201 12.80 -16.91 -2.96
N ARG A 202 11.65 -16.45 -3.43
CA ARG A 202 11.57 -15.68 -4.69
C ARG A 202 12.22 -14.30 -4.56
N ALA A 203 12.05 -13.65 -3.43
CA ALA A 203 12.61 -12.33 -3.16
C ALA A 203 14.13 -12.37 -2.94
N THR A 204 14.62 -13.34 -2.16
CA THR A 204 16.02 -13.34 -1.67
C THR A 204 16.90 -14.41 -2.33
N GLY A 205 16.33 -15.43 -2.98
CA GLY A 205 17.02 -16.62 -3.43
C GLY A 205 17.33 -17.64 -2.32
N LYS A 206 17.07 -17.32 -1.06
CA LYS A 206 17.38 -18.17 0.10
C LYS A 206 16.16 -19.00 0.49
N ARG A 207 16.39 -20.28 0.84
CA ARG A 207 15.36 -21.15 1.41
C ARG A 207 15.41 -21.09 2.95
N LEU A 208 14.27 -20.83 3.58
CA LEU A 208 14.11 -20.94 5.01
C LEU A 208 13.77 -22.38 5.39
N ARG A 209 14.20 -22.77 6.58
CA ARG A 209 13.89 -24.10 7.15
C ARG A 209 12.48 -24.09 7.71
N CYS A 210 11.77 -25.21 7.63
CA CYS A 210 10.55 -25.42 8.40
C CYS A 210 10.92 -25.64 9.87
N PRO A 211 10.11 -25.15 10.83
CA PRO A 211 10.34 -25.43 12.24
C PRO A 211 10.30 -26.95 12.50
N VAL A 212 11.14 -27.38 13.40
CA VAL A 212 11.11 -28.73 13.95
C VAL A 212 10.04 -28.75 15.05
N ARG A 213 9.68 -29.91 15.57
CA ARG A 213 8.63 -30.11 16.56
C ARG A 213 8.65 -29.05 17.68
N LEU A 214 7.47 -28.43 17.94
CA LEU A 214 7.28 -27.43 19.00
C LEU A 214 7.14 -28.07 20.37
N GLU A 215 7.69 -27.39 21.38
CA GLU A 215 7.43 -27.65 22.79
C GLU A 215 6.48 -26.57 23.33
N GLY A 216 5.18 -26.79 23.22
CA GLY A 216 4.16 -25.86 23.71
C GLY A 216 3.25 -25.30 22.62
N ASP A 217 2.31 -24.47 23.05
CA ASP A 217 1.28 -23.88 22.22
C ASP A 217 1.46 -22.34 22.13
N PRO A 218 1.78 -21.76 20.94
CA PRO A 218 1.89 -20.31 20.78
C PRO A 218 0.55 -19.59 20.72
N TRP A 219 -0.57 -20.29 20.70
CA TRP A 219 -1.89 -19.66 20.70
C TRP A 219 -2.04 -18.72 21.90
N PRO A 220 -2.49 -17.46 21.72
CA PRO A 220 -2.69 -16.52 22.82
C PRO A 220 -3.72 -17.04 23.82
N PRO A 221 -3.43 -17.07 25.13
CA PRO A 221 -4.34 -17.65 26.13
C PRO A 221 -5.65 -16.88 26.26
N ASP A 222 -5.62 -15.57 25.98
CA ASP A 222 -6.81 -14.70 26.04
C ASP A 222 -7.59 -14.68 24.73
N LEU A 223 -7.08 -15.33 23.66
CA LEU A 223 -7.76 -15.40 22.38
C LEU A 223 -8.72 -16.61 22.34
N VAL A 224 -9.98 -16.33 22.60
CA VAL A 224 -11.04 -17.35 22.52
C VAL A 224 -11.32 -17.70 21.06
N PRO A 225 -11.19 -18.98 20.63
CA PRO A 225 -11.51 -19.36 19.27
C PRO A 225 -13.02 -19.24 19.02
N ASN A 226 -13.38 -18.73 17.85
CA ASN A 226 -14.77 -18.68 17.40
C ASN A 226 -15.23 -20.04 16.83
N LEU A 227 -14.27 -20.82 16.32
CA LEU A 227 -14.47 -22.13 15.74
C LEU A 227 -13.35 -23.08 16.16
N GLU A 228 -13.72 -24.33 16.37
CA GLU A 228 -12.79 -25.44 16.57
C GLU A 228 -12.99 -26.50 15.48
N ASN A 229 -11.89 -27.15 15.07
CA ASN A 229 -11.86 -28.21 14.06
C ASN A 229 -12.54 -27.81 12.75
N ALA A 230 -12.15 -26.65 12.19
CA ALA A 230 -12.67 -26.14 10.94
C ALA A 230 -11.76 -26.44 9.75
N ARG A 231 -12.33 -26.44 8.54
CA ARG A 231 -11.57 -26.44 7.27
C ARG A 231 -11.49 -25.02 6.76
N VAL A 232 -10.26 -24.60 6.44
CA VAL A 232 -9.95 -23.24 5.98
C VAL A 232 -9.46 -23.30 4.56
N GLY A 233 -10.17 -22.63 3.63
CA GLY A 233 -9.70 -22.38 2.28
C GLY A 233 -8.72 -21.21 2.27
N ILE A 234 -7.58 -21.38 1.60
CA ILE A 234 -6.55 -20.34 1.42
C ILE A 234 -6.57 -19.94 -0.06
N ALA A 235 -7.05 -18.74 -0.37
CA ALA A 235 -7.11 -18.20 -1.72
C ALA A 235 -6.05 -17.12 -1.94
N ARG A 236 -5.50 -17.06 -3.16
CA ARG A 236 -4.40 -16.15 -3.50
C ARG A 236 -4.71 -15.38 -4.78
N THR A 237 -4.14 -14.19 -4.88
CA THR A 237 -3.89 -13.51 -6.16
C THR A 237 -2.39 -13.34 -6.34
N ALA A 238 -1.90 -13.63 -7.52
CA ALA A 238 -0.53 -13.32 -7.92
C ALA A 238 -0.45 -13.12 -9.44
N PRO A 239 0.17 -12.02 -9.91
CA PRO A 239 0.33 -11.79 -11.35
C PRO A 239 1.33 -12.77 -11.97
N ALA A 240 1.18 -13.09 -13.26
CA ALA A 240 2.16 -13.84 -14.01
C ALA A 240 3.52 -13.14 -14.02
N ARG A 241 4.58 -13.80 -13.55
CA ARG A 241 5.92 -13.21 -13.48
C ARG A 241 7.02 -14.25 -13.35
N GLY A 242 8.15 -14.02 -14.04
CA GLY A 242 9.36 -14.83 -13.89
C GLY A 242 9.17 -16.32 -14.19
N GLY A 243 8.25 -16.67 -15.10
CA GLY A 243 7.90 -18.05 -15.44
C GLY A 243 6.83 -18.69 -14.54
N ASN A 244 6.33 -17.96 -13.51
CA ASN A 244 5.20 -18.43 -12.73
C ASN A 244 3.89 -18.00 -13.40
N PRO A 245 2.87 -18.89 -13.46
CA PRO A 245 1.55 -18.55 -14.00
C PRO A 245 0.84 -17.52 -13.12
N GLU A 246 -0.14 -16.86 -13.71
CA GLU A 246 -1.09 -16.02 -12.99
C GLU A 246 -1.95 -16.87 -12.05
N VAL A 247 -2.28 -16.31 -10.88
CA VAL A 247 -3.16 -16.92 -9.87
C VAL A 247 -4.30 -15.96 -9.59
N ARG A 248 -5.56 -16.40 -9.83
CA ARG A 248 -6.79 -15.64 -9.62
C ARG A 248 -7.78 -16.36 -8.70
N GLU A 249 -7.28 -17.06 -7.71
CA GLU A 249 -8.11 -17.82 -6.77
C GLU A 249 -9.04 -16.90 -5.98
N VAL A 250 -8.58 -15.70 -5.58
CA VAL A 250 -9.37 -14.70 -4.86
C VAL A 250 -10.55 -14.20 -5.71
N GLU A 251 -10.31 -13.80 -6.96
CA GLU A 251 -11.39 -13.38 -7.87
C GLU A 251 -12.43 -14.49 -8.06
N THR A 252 -11.96 -15.70 -8.32
CA THR A 252 -12.83 -16.86 -8.51
C THR A 252 -13.65 -17.16 -7.23
N LEU A 253 -13.04 -17.03 -6.04
CA LEU A 253 -13.74 -17.22 -4.77
C LEU A 253 -14.84 -16.16 -4.56
N PHE A 254 -14.57 -14.89 -4.92
CA PHE A 254 -15.60 -13.86 -4.89
C PHE A 254 -16.78 -14.18 -5.80
N LEU A 255 -16.49 -14.53 -7.06
CA LEU A 255 -17.52 -14.82 -8.06
C LEU A 255 -18.35 -16.06 -7.67
N ASP A 256 -17.71 -17.13 -7.22
CA ASP A 256 -18.40 -18.34 -6.75
C ASP A 256 -19.24 -18.05 -5.50
N SER A 257 -18.76 -17.22 -4.58
CA SER A 257 -19.47 -16.79 -3.39
C SER A 257 -20.71 -15.97 -3.71
N ILE A 258 -20.60 -14.98 -4.62
CA ILE A 258 -21.72 -14.16 -5.08
C ILE A 258 -22.77 -15.01 -5.81
N ALA A 259 -22.35 -16.00 -6.58
CA ALA A 259 -23.26 -16.92 -7.25
C ALA A 259 -23.99 -17.85 -6.27
N ALA A 260 -23.35 -18.20 -5.15
CA ALA A 260 -23.91 -19.13 -4.16
C ALA A 260 -24.88 -18.50 -3.18
N VAL A 261 -24.84 -17.17 -2.97
CA VAL A 261 -25.68 -16.47 -1.98
C VAL A 261 -27.18 -16.65 -2.27
N ARG A 262 -27.96 -16.88 -1.22
CA ARG A 262 -29.41 -17.08 -1.33
C ARG A 262 -30.24 -16.04 -0.60
N ARG A 263 -29.77 -15.56 0.56
CA ARG A 263 -30.54 -14.65 1.43
C ARG A 263 -29.81 -13.32 1.62
N PHE A 264 -28.55 -13.36 2.07
CA PHE A 264 -27.81 -12.18 2.46
C PHE A 264 -26.37 -12.25 1.96
N LEU A 265 -25.93 -11.22 1.29
CA LEU A 265 -24.52 -10.94 1.05
C LEU A 265 -24.13 -9.73 1.89
N TYR A 266 -23.27 -9.93 2.87
CA TYR A 266 -22.68 -8.85 3.68
C TYR A 266 -21.22 -8.66 3.31
N ILE A 267 -20.85 -7.43 2.99
CA ILE A 267 -19.48 -7.08 2.59
C ILE A 267 -18.99 -5.86 3.36
N GLU A 268 -17.78 -5.92 3.88
CA GLU A 268 -17.00 -4.75 4.31
C GLU A 268 -15.76 -4.65 3.44
N ASN A 269 -15.49 -3.48 2.89
CA ASN A 269 -14.30 -3.28 2.07
C ASN A 269 -13.87 -1.82 2.07
N GLN A 270 -12.57 -1.60 1.81
CA GLN A 270 -12.01 -0.27 1.67
C GLN A 270 -12.41 0.40 0.34
N TYR A 271 -12.53 -0.40 -0.72
CA TYR A 271 -12.82 0.05 -2.09
C TYR A 271 -13.94 -0.78 -2.72
N LEU A 272 -14.55 -0.22 -3.76
CA LEU A 272 -15.53 -0.91 -4.61
C LEU A 272 -15.37 -0.40 -6.05
N THR A 273 -14.44 -0.99 -6.79
CA THR A 273 -14.09 -0.56 -8.15
C THR A 273 -13.92 -1.74 -9.13
N SER A 274 -13.90 -2.99 -8.65
CA SER A 274 -13.74 -4.17 -9.49
C SER A 274 -14.89 -4.34 -10.48
N HIS A 275 -14.54 -4.44 -11.76
CA HIS A 275 -15.51 -4.61 -12.83
C HIS A 275 -16.19 -6.00 -12.81
N SER A 276 -15.40 -7.06 -12.63
CA SER A 276 -15.90 -8.44 -12.59
C SER A 276 -16.87 -8.65 -11.42
N ILE A 277 -16.47 -8.21 -10.23
CA ILE A 277 -17.29 -8.32 -9.01
C ILE A 277 -18.54 -7.46 -9.11
N GLY A 278 -18.42 -6.21 -9.59
CA GLY A 278 -19.55 -5.33 -9.83
C GLY A 278 -20.55 -5.90 -10.82
N THR A 279 -20.08 -6.58 -11.88
CA THR A 279 -20.95 -7.25 -12.87
C THR A 279 -21.70 -8.43 -12.24
N ALA A 280 -21.02 -9.24 -11.42
CA ALA A 280 -21.64 -10.36 -10.72
C ALA A 280 -22.73 -9.89 -9.73
N ILE A 281 -22.44 -8.84 -8.93
CA ILE A 281 -23.40 -8.23 -8.02
C ILE A 281 -24.61 -7.66 -8.81
N ALA A 282 -24.36 -6.93 -9.90
CA ALA A 282 -25.42 -6.34 -10.74
C ALA A 282 -26.35 -7.42 -11.33
N ALA A 283 -25.82 -8.59 -11.70
CA ALA A 283 -26.62 -9.70 -12.18
C ALA A 283 -27.57 -10.23 -11.09
N ARG A 284 -27.07 -10.40 -9.85
CA ARG A 284 -27.88 -10.85 -8.70
C ARG A 284 -29.00 -9.87 -8.32
N LEU A 285 -28.74 -8.54 -8.46
CA LEU A 285 -29.71 -7.47 -8.19
C LEU A 285 -30.87 -7.41 -9.19
N GLN A 286 -30.74 -8.04 -10.38
CA GLN A 286 -31.79 -8.14 -11.38
C GLN A 286 -32.73 -9.33 -11.15
N GLU A 287 -32.44 -10.20 -10.20
CA GLU A 287 -33.25 -11.38 -9.88
C GLU A 287 -34.38 -11.01 -8.91
N GLU A 288 -35.63 -11.36 -9.24
CA GLU A 288 -36.78 -11.10 -8.39
C GLU A 288 -36.67 -11.75 -7.01
N GLU A 289 -36.18 -12.97 -6.93
CA GLU A 289 -35.90 -13.69 -5.71
C GLU A 289 -34.40 -13.65 -5.32
N GLY A 290 -33.67 -12.69 -5.82
CA GLY A 290 -32.25 -12.50 -5.51
C GLY A 290 -32.00 -12.12 -4.03
N PRO A 291 -30.75 -12.21 -3.55
CA PRO A 291 -30.40 -11.93 -2.16
C PRO A 291 -30.44 -10.44 -1.83
N GLU A 292 -30.59 -10.10 -0.56
CA GLU A 292 -30.22 -8.76 -0.07
C GLU A 292 -28.71 -8.60 -0.04
N ILE A 293 -28.21 -7.48 -0.55
CA ILE A 293 -26.79 -7.16 -0.63
C ILE A 293 -26.50 -5.90 0.20
N VAL A 294 -25.76 -6.07 1.28
CA VAL A 294 -25.34 -5.00 2.18
C VAL A 294 -23.83 -4.80 2.05
N ILE A 295 -23.42 -3.59 1.72
CA ILE A 295 -22.01 -3.22 1.56
C ILE A 295 -21.69 -2.07 2.51
N VAL A 296 -20.65 -2.24 3.33
CA VAL A 296 -20.11 -1.20 4.22
C VAL A 296 -18.77 -0.73 3.69
N LEU A 297 -18.67 0.58 3.44
CA LEU A 297 -17.49 1.25 2.87
C LEU A 297 -17.13 2.47 3.72
N PRO A 298 -15.88 2.96 3.69
CA PRO A 298 -15.56 4.24 4.28
C PRO A 298 -16.30 5.37 3.54
N ARG A 299 -16.69 6.41 4.27
CA ARG A 299 -17.31 7.60 3.65
C ARG A 299 -16.36 8.24 2.64
N LEU A 300 -15.10 8.45 3.03
CA LEU A 300 -14.03 8.99 2.21
C LEU A 300 -12.90 7.97 2.08
N CYS A 301 -12.26 7.90 0.91
CA CYS A 301 -11.04 7.13 0.75
C CYS A 301 -9.87 7.77 1.51
N SER A 302 -8.83 7.00 1.80
CA SER A 302 -7.68 7.45 2.62
C SER A 302 -6.77 8.39 1.84
N GLY A 303 -7.05 9.70 1.91
CA GLY A 303 -6.22 10.73 1.29
C GLY A 303 -6.80 11.35 0.01
N ILE A 304 -6.34 12.56 -0.29
CA ILE A 304 -6.87 13.38 -1.41
C ILE A 304 -6.69 12.67 -2.76
N PHE A 305 -5.54 12.03 -2.98
CA PHE A 305 -5.26 11.33 -4.24
C PHE A 305 -6.17 10.11 -4.42
N GLU A 306 -6.38 9.31 -3.39
CA GLU A 306 -7.26 8.16 -3.45
C GLU A 306 -8.72 8.57 -3.61
N GLU A 307 -9.17 9.62 -2.91
CA GLU A 307 -10.52 10.13 -3.04
C GLU A 307 -10.81 10.66 -4.45
N THR A 308 -9.88 11.40 -5.05
CA THR A 308 -10.04 11.93 -6.42
C THR A 308 -9.95 10.87 -7.51
N THR A 309 -9.48 9.68 -7.20
CA THR A 309 -9.30 8.57 -8.15
C THR A 309 -10.23 7.39 -7.85
N MET A 310 -9.98 6.68 -6.76
CA MET A 310 -10.78 5.51 -6.35
C MET A 310 -12.21 5.92 -5.95
N GLY A 311 -12.40 7.11 -5.37
CA GLY A 311 -13.71 7.66 -5.06
C GLY A 311 -14.59 7.86 -6.30
N VAL A 312 -14.03 8.35 -7.41
CA VAL A 312 -14.74 8.51 -8.69
C VAL A 312 -15.11 7.15 -9.28
N LEU A 313 -14.17 6.19 -9.30
CA LEU A 313 -14.44 4.84 -9.81
C LEU A 313 -15.51 4.13 -8.96
N ARG A 314 -15.46 4.29 -7.63
CA ARG A 314 -16.50 3.82 -6.70
C ARG A 314 -17.86 4.41 -7.05
N SER A 315 -17.94 5.72 -7.26
CA SER A 315 -19.18 6.42 -7.64
C SER A 315 -19.79 5.84 -8.93
N ARG A 316 -18.98 5.63 -9.97
CA ARG A 316 -19.43 5.02 -11.24
C ARG A 316 -20.00 3.63 -11.03
N LEU A 317 -19.32 2.79 -10.24
CA LEU A 317 -19.81 1.43 -9.96
C LEU A 317 -21.09 1.47 -9.13
N LEU A 318 -21.17 2.32 -8.10
CA LEU A 318 -22.39 2.48 -7.29
C LEU A 318 -23.60 2.91 -8.13
N ARG A 319 -23.44 3.86 -9.06
CA ARG A 319 -24.52 4.26 -10.00
C ARG A 319 -24.97 3.07 -10.85
N ARG A 320 -24.01 2.26 -11.36
CA ARG A 320 -24.33 1.05 -12.14
C ARG A 320 -25.07 0.02 -11.32
N LEU A 321 -24.66 -0.23 -10.07
CA LEU A 321 -25.32 -1.19 -9.19
C LEU A 321 -26.73 -0.73 -8.81
N ARG A 322 -26.93 0.55 -8.49
CA ARG A 322 -28.26 1.12 -8.23
C ARG A 322 -29.18 1.05 -9.44
N ALA A 323 -28.66 1.30 -10.62
CA ALA A 323 -29.43 1.15 -11.87
C ALA A 323 -29.83 -0.31 -12.16
N ALA A 324 -29.03 -1.29 -11.67
CA ALA A 324 -29.34 -2.72 -11.79
C ALA A 324 -30.29 -3.22 -10.71
N ASP A 325 -30.43 -2.51 -9.60
CA ASP A 325 -31.26 -2.90 -8.44
C ASP A 325 -32.75 -2.65 -8.72
N ARG A 326 -33.40 -3.61 -9.39
CA ARG A 326 -34.82 -3.54 -9.76
C ARG A 326 -35.77 -3.77 -8.58
N PHE A 327 -35.33 -4.45 -7.55
CA PHE A 327 -36.18 -4.95 -6.48
C PHE A 327 -35.86 -4.36 -5.12
N GLY A 328 -35.00 -3.33 -5.05
CA GLY A 328 -34.60 -2.65 -3.81
C GLY A 328 -33.84 -3.55 -2.84
N LYS A 329 -32.93 -4.37 -3.34
CA LYS A 329 -32.14 -5.35 -2.57
C LYS A 329 -30.69 -4.93 -2.30
N LEU A 330 -30.30 -3.72 -2.70
CA LEU A 330 -28.98 -3.15 -2.45
C LEU A 330 -29.03 -2.07 -1.37
N ALA A 331 -28.23 -2.22 -0.35
CA ALA A 331 -27.97 -1.17 0.62
C ALA A 331 -26.44 -0.94 0.76
N VAL A 332 -26.02 0.30 0.64
CA VAL A 332 -24.61 0.68 0.81
C VAL A 332 -24.52 1.70 1.92
N TYR A 333 -23.72 1.42 2.93
CA TYR A 333 -23.59 2.22 4.12
C TYR A 333 -22.14 2.68 4.35
N CYS A 334 -21.98 3.76 5.11
CA CYS A 334 -20.72 4.08 5.77
C CYS A 334 -20.94 4.23 7.28
N PRO A 335 -20.01 3.76 8.11
CA PRO A 335 -20.10 3.93 9.56
C PRO A 335 -19.75 5.36 9.95
N VAL A 336 -20.47 5.88 10.95
CA VAL A 336 -20.28 7.19 11.54
C VAL A 336 -19.96 7.01 13.01
N PRO A 337 -18.87 7.62 13.53
CA PRO A 337 -18.51 7.53 14.92
C PRO A 337 -19.50 8.31 15.80
N ASP A 338 -19.55 7.97 17.09
CA ASP A 338 -20.33 8.72 18.06
C ASP A 338 -19.77 10.13 18.26
N GLY A 339 -20.65 11.14 18.35
CA GLY A 339 -20.28 12.54 18.56
C GLY A 339 -19.76 13.29 17.32
N ASP A 340 -19.61 12.63 16.18
CA ASP A 340 -19.17 13.24 14.92
C ASP A 340 -19.98 12.70 13.73
N PRO A 341 -21.19 13.25 13.48
CA PRO A 341 -22.08 12.76 12.42
C PRO A 341 -21.53 12.94 10.99
N ASP A 342 -20.57 13.82 10.80
CA ASP A 342 -19.86 14.03 9.55
C ASP A 342 -18.51 13.28 9.52
N GLY A 343 -18.16 12.61 10.61
CA GLY A 343 -16.93 11.86 10.77
C GLY A 343 -16.80 10.68 9.81
N ASN A 344 -15.58 10.24 9.64
CA ASN A 344 -15.23 9.09 8.82
C ASN A 344 -14.56 8.02 9.66
N VAL A 345 -15.14 6.82 9.71
CA VAL A 345 -14.44 5.62 10.15
C VAL A 345 -13.74 5.04 8.91
N ASN A 346 -12.44 4.90 8.97
CA ASN A 346 -11.68 4.29 7.87
C ASN A 346 -11.94 2.78 7.87
N VAL A 347 -12.94 2.32 7.14
CA VAL A 347 -13.22 0.90 6.92
C VAL A 347 -12.14 0.35 6.01
N HIS A 348 -11.20 -0.38 6.58
CA HIS A 348 -10.12 -1.04 5.86
C HIS A 348 -10.28 -2.56 5.84
N ALA A 349 -11.30 -3.09 6.49
CA ALA A 349 -11.67 -4.51 6.49
C ALA A 349 -11.92 -5.05 5.08
N LYS A 350 -11.58 -6.31 4.85
CA LYS A 350 -11.87 -7.05 3.64
C LYS A 350 -12.60 -8.33 4.03
N VAL A 351 -13.87 -8.16 4.35
CA VAL A 351 -14.77 -9.20 4.85
C VAL A 351 -15.90 -9.46 3.86
N MET A 352 -16.21 -10.70 3.64
CA MET A 352 -17.42 -11.13 2.94
C MET A 352 -18.09 -12.25 3.71
N ILE A 353 -19.40 -12.14 3.94
CA ILE A 353 -20.22 -13.18 4.58
C ILE A 353 -21.38 -13.51 3.65
N VAL A 354 -21.49 -14.78 3.29
CA VAL A 354 -22.53 -15.34 2.42
C VAL A 354 -23.50 -16.11 3.29
N ASP A 355 -24.70 -15.59 3.47
CA ASP A 355 -25.70 -16.17 4.37
C ASP A 355 -25.11 -16.43 5.77
N ASP A 356 -25.30 -17.65 6.29
CA ASP A 356 -24.57 -18.21 7.43
C ASP A 356 -23.63 -19.34 6.97
N ALA A 357 -23.37 -19.42 5.64
CA ALA A 357 -22.73 -20.55 4.98
C ALA A 357 -21.21 -20.35 4.76
N LEU A 358 -20.77 -19.11 4.56
CA LEU A 358 -19.35 -18.82 4.33
C LEU A 358 -18.95 -17.46 4.92
N VAL A 359 -17.80 -17.43 5.56
CA VAL A 359 -17.08 -16.21 5.93
C VAL A 359 -15.71 -16.17 5.25
N ARG A 360 -15.37 -15.03 4.69
CA ARG A 360 -14.06 -14.74 4.10
C ARG A 360 -13.49 -13.49 4.76
N ILE A 361 -12.20 -13.56 5.16
CA ILE A 361 -11.39 -12.45 5.68
C ILE A 361 -10.03 -12.51 5.01
N GLY A 362 -9.54 -11.38 4.51
CA GLY A 362 -8.25 -11.37 3.83
C GLY A 362 -7.70 -9.99 3.52
N SER A 363 -6.77 -9.94 2.60
CA SER A 363 -6.12 -8.71 2.18
C SER A 363 -6.71 -8.08 0.92
N ALA A 364 -7.52 -8.83 0.14
CA ALA A 364 -7.99 -8.41 -1.17
C ALA A 364 -9.09 -7.35 -1.12
N ASN A 365 -8.81 -6.20 -1.69
CA ASN A 365 -9.81 -5.17 -1.94
C ASN A 365 -10.75 -5.56 -3.10
N LEU A 366 -11.96 -4.97 -3.14
CA LEU A 366 -12.85 -5.06 -4.29
C LEU A 366 -12.42 -4.11 -5.42
N THR A 367 -11.17 -4.28 -5.85
CA THR A 367 -10.53 -3.51 -6.92
C THR A 367 -10.08 -4.44 -8.04
N ASN A 368 -9.93 -3.93 -9.26
CA ASN A 368 -9.36 -4.71 -10.36
C ASN A 368 -7.92 -5.15 -10.03
N ARG A 369 -7.16 -4.31 -9.33
CA ARG A 369 -5.78 -4.60 -8.91
C ARG A 369 -5.69 -5.85 -8.04
N SER A 370 -6.55 -5.96 -7.03
CA SER A 370 -6.57 -7.13 -6.13
C SER A 370 -7.04 -8.41 -6.81
N MET A 371 -7.76 -8.30 -7.94
CA MET A 371 -8.20 -9.47 -8.72
C MET A 371 -7.08 -10.08 -9.57
N GLY A 372 -6.07 -9.30 -10.01
CA GLY A 372 -5.04 -9.85 -10.92
C GLY A 372 -3.63 -9.27 -10.81
N LEU A 373 -3.46 -8.02 -10.37
CA LEU A 373 -2.17 -7.31 -10.41
C LEU A 373 -1.39 -7.37 -9.09
N ASP A 374 -2.07 -7.13 -7.97
CA ASP A 374 -1.45 -7.15 -6.64
C ASP A 374 -1.42 -8.57 -6.08
N THR A 375 -0.46 -8.87 -5.20
CA THR A 375 -0.49 -10.17 -4.53
C THR A 375 -1.41 -10.09 -3.32
N GLU A 376 -2.34 -11.05 -3.21
CA GLU A 376 -3.31 -11.13 -2.12
C GLU A 376 -3.33 -12.51 -1.46
N CYS A 377 -3.83 -12.55 -0.22
CA CYS A 377 -4.09 -13.77 0.52
C CYS A 377 -5.35 -13.62 1.36
N ASP A 378 -6.31 -14.51 1.16
CA ASP A 378 -7.56 -14.54 1.86
C ASP A 378 -7.83 -15.93 2.46
N LEU A 379 -8.44 -15.93 3.63
CA LEU A 379 -8.92 -17.14 4.28
C LEU A 379 -10.45 -17.20 4.23
N ALA A 380 -10.99 -18.38 3.97
CA ALA A 380 -12.42 -18.61 3.98
C ALA A 380 -12.77 -19.86 4.77
N VAL A 381 -13.84 -19.77 5.54
CA VAL A 381 -14.44 -20.91 6.25
C VAL A 381 -15.85 -21.12 5.72
N GLU A 382 -16.14 -22.33 5.26
CA GLU A 382 -17.45 -22.75 4.77
C GLU A 382 -18.11 -23.70 5.78
N SER A 383 -19.41 -23.50 6.06
CA SER A 383 -20.14 -24.32 7.02
C SER A 383 -20.33 -25.76 6.53
N GLY A 384 -20.57 -25.94 5.23
CA GLY A 384 -20.91 -27.24 4.67
C GLY A 384 -22.16 -27.90 5.33
N GLY A 385 -22.97 -27.08 6.00
CA GLY A 385 -24.14 -27.54 6.78
C GLY A 385 -23.83 -27.86 8.25
N ASP A 386 -22.65 -27.57 8.75
CA ASP A 386 -22.34 -27.68 10.19
C ASP A 386 -22.92 -26.48 10.94
N ALA A 387 -23.94 -26.76 11.76
CA ALA A 387 -24.69 -25.75 12.53
C ALA A 387 -23.80 -24.95 13.50
N ARG A 388 -22.68 -25.52 13.99
CA ARG A 388 -21.72 -24.79 14.84
C ARG A 388 -21.01 -23.69 14.04
N ILE A 389 -20.61 -23.99 12.82
CA ILE A 389 -19.94 -23.04 11.94
C ILE A 389 -20.96 -21.98 11.48
N GLU A 390 -22.19 -22.37 11.11
CA GLU A 390 -23.25 -21.44 10.75
C GLU A 390 -23.54 -20.46 11.90
N SER A 391 -23.64 -20.95 13.12
CA SER A 391 -23.86 -20.12 14.31
C SER A 391 -22.70 -19.14 14.55
N ALA A 392 -21.46 -19.58 14.37
CA ALA A 392 -20.28 -18.71 14.54
C ALA A 392 -20.21 -17.62 13.45
N ILE A 393 -20.55 -17.95 12.18
CA ILE A 393 -20.62 -16.99 11.09
C ILE A 393 -21.71 -15.95 11.35
N ALA A 394 -22.91 -16.38 11.78
CA ALA A 394 -24.00 -15.50 12.13
C ALA A 394 -23.65 -14.59 13.33
N ALA A 395 -22.96 -15.13 14.34
CA ALA A 395 -22.49 -14.37 15.49
C ALA A 395 -21.44 -13.33 15.07
N PHE A 396 -20.53 -13.68 14.18
CA PHE A 396 -19.51 -12.74 13.67
C PHE A 396 -20.16 -11.60 12.86
N ARG A 397 -21.11 -11.90 11.96
CA ARG A 397 -21.89 -10.87 11.27
C ARG A 397 -22.61 -9.93 12.24
N SER A 398 -23.23 -10.50 13.30
CA SER A 398 -23.91 -9.70 14.31
C SER A 398 -22.95 -8.86 15.14
N ARG A 399 -21.69 -9.33 15.39
CA ARG A 399 -20.62 -8.57 16.04
C ARG A 399 -20.24 -7.36 15.21
N LEU A 400 -19.97 -7.52 13.90
CA LEU A 400 -19.59 -6.43 13.00
C LEU A 400 -20.70 -5.37 12.91
N LEU A 401 -21.96 -5.80 12.71
CA LEU A 401 -23.10 -4.88 12.70
C LEU A 401 -23.31 -4.19 14.04
N GLY A 402 -23.16 -4.91 15.16
CA GLY A 402 -23.27 -4.36 16.50
C GLY A 402 -22.21 -3.29 16.75
N GLU A 403 -21.01 -3.50 16.28
CA GLU A 403 -19.92 -2.53 16.35
C GLU A 403 -20.26 -1.25 15.58
N HIS A 404 -20.65 -1.37 14.30
CA HIS A 404 -21.02 -0.21 13.50
C HIS A 404 -22.26 0.54 14.02
N LEU A 405 -23.18 -0.14 14.66
CA LEU A 405 -24.42 0.43 15.20
C LEU A 405 -24.32 0.85 16.67
N GLY A 406 -23.17 0.62 17.33
CA GLY A 406 -23.01 0.91 18.76
C GLY A 406 -23.88 0.05 19.67
N LEU A 407 -24.21 -1.17 19.27
CA LEU A 407 -25.15 -2.05 19.93
C LEU A 407 -24.53 -3.40 20.32
N ASN A 408 -25.15 -4.06 21.30
CA ASN A 408 -24.77 -5.44 21.63
C ASN A 408 -25.08 -6.39 20.46
N PRO A 409 -24.15 -7.27 20.05
CA PRO A 409 -24.35 -8.25 18.97
C PRO A 409 -25.59 -9.12 19.13
N GLY A 410 -25.95 -9.47 20.37
CA GLY A 410 -27.16 -10.22 20.67
C GLY A 410 -28.45 -9.50 20.29
N LYS A 411 -28.49 -8.17 20.44
CA LYS A 411 -29.63 -7.35 19.99
C LYS A 411 -29.75 -7.33 18.47
N VAL A 412 -28.66 -7.28 17.77
CA VAL A 412 -28.66 -7.37 16.30
C VAL A 412 -29.19 -8.74 15.85
N ALA A 413 -28.71 -9.82 16.46
CA ALA A 413 -29.16 -11.17 16.15
C ALA A 413 -30.66 -11.36 16.42
N GLU A 414 -31.18 -10.86 17.55
CA GLU A 414 -32.60 -10.88 17.91
C GLU A 414 -33.48 -10.20 16.85
N VAL A 415 -33.11 -8.97 16.47
CA VAL A 415 -33.89 -8.19 15.50
C VAL A 415 -33.80 -8.80 14.11
N LEU A 416 -32.64 -9.34 13.71
CA LEU A 416 -32.50 -10.06 12.44
C LEU A 416 -33.38 -11.31 12.39
N ALA A 417 -33.39 -12.09 13.45
CA ALA A 417 -34.26 -13.28 13.54
C ALA A 417 -35.77 -12.91 13.44
N ALA A 418 -36.15 -11.80 14.08
CA ALA A 418 -37.55 -11.35 14.06
C ALA A 418 -37.98 -10.78 12.70
N ARG A 419 -37.05 -10.09 11.97
CA ARG A 419 -37.38 -9.42 10.69
C ARG A 419 -37.08 -10.23 9.45
N GLY A 420 -36.19 -11.20 9.54
CA GLY A 420 -35.79 -12.06 8.43
C GLY A 420 -35.09 -11.31 7.27
N SER A 421 -34.69 -10.05 7.48
CA SER A 421 -34.11 -9.15 6.48
C SER A 421 -32.96 -8.36 7.11
N LEU A 422 -31.78 -8.41 6.49
CA LEU A 422 -30.59 -7.71 6.95
C LEU A 422 -30.75 -6.18 6.81
N MET A 423 -31.29 -5.73 5.68
CA MET A 423 -31.54 -4.33 5.42
C MET A 423 -32.55 -3.74 6.42
N ARG A 424 -33.69 -4.41 6.64
CA ARG A 424 -34.70 -3.96 7.61
C ARG A 424 -34.18 -4.00 9.05
N THR A 425 -33.26 -4.90 9.35
CA THR A 425 -32.60 -4.96 10.66
C THR A 425 -31.73 -3.72 10.87
N ILE A 426 -30.89 -3.38 9.91
CA ILE A 426 -30.04 -2.18 9.98
C ILE A 426 -30.91 -0.93 10.13
N GLU A 427 -31.91 -0.74 9.26
CA GLU A 427 -32.80 0.43 9.31
C GLU A 427 -33.55 0.55 10.67
N ALA A 428 -33.94 -0.57 11.27
CA ALA A 428 -34.62 -0.54 12.56
C ALA A 428 -33.68 -0.24 13.75
N LEU A 429 -32.40 -0.53 13.60
CA LEU A 429 -31.39 -0.38 14.65
C LEU A 429 -30.56 0.90 14.53
N ARG A 430 -30.67 1.61 13.41
CA ARG A 430 -30.04 2.93 13.25
C ARG A 430 -30.61 3.91 14.27
N GLY A 431 -29.73 4.68 14.88
CA GLY A 431 -30.11 5.64 15.90
C GLY A 431 -29.17 6.84 15.99
N PRO A 432 -29.35 7.72 16.96
CA PRO A 432 -28.38 8.74 17.30
C PRO A 432 -27.10 8.11 17.85
N GLY A 433 -25.97 8.75 17.65
CA GLY A 433 -24.66 8.25 18.05
C GLY A 433 -23.98 7.44 16.94
N ARG A 434 -23.18 6.46 17.32
CA ARG A 434 -22.50 5.59 16.37
C ARG A 434 -23.52 4.77 15.56
N THR A 435 -23.46 4.87 14.23
CA THR A 435 -24.48 4.26 13.39
C THR A 435 -23.98 4.05 11.95
N LEU A 436 -24.77 3.35 11.15
CA LEU A 436 -24.58 3.21 9.70
C LEU A 436 -25.46 4.22 8.97
N VAL A 437 -24.89 5.04 8.10
CA VAL A 437 -25.66 5.96 7.25
C VAL A 437 -25.55 5.55 5.78
N PRO A 438 -26.62 5.74 4.97
CA PRO A 438 -26.54 5.45 3.54
C PRO A 438 -25.41 6.24 2.87
N LEU A 439 -24.57 5.55 2.11
CA LEU A 439 -23.51 6.14 1.32
C LEU A 439 -24.05 6.48 -0.07
N THR A 440 -24.22 7.78 -0.39
CA THR A 440 -24.61 8.21 -1.75
C THR A 440 -23.47 7.98 -2.73
N GLY A 441 -22.24 8.26 -2.30
CA GLY A 441 -21.04 8.11 -3.12
C GLY A 441 -21.01 9.05 -4.33
N ASP A 442 -21.78 10.14 -4.28
CA ASP A 442 -21.84 11.11 -5.38
C ASP A 442 -20.54 11.93 -5.44
N VAL A 443 -20.01 12.08 -6.64
CA VAL A 443 -18.88 12.95 -6.92
C VAL A 443 -19.32 14.06 -7.88
N PRO A 444 -18.74 15.28 -7.80
CA PRO A 444 -19.05 16.34 -8.75
C PRO A 444 -18.84 15.93 -10.20
N GLU A 445 -19.75 16.28 -11.11
CA GLU A 445 -19.66 15.91 -12.53
C GLU A 445 -18.33 16.29 -13.19
N TRP A 446 -17.73 17.40 -12.78
CA TRP A 446 -16.45 17.83 -13.32
C TRP A 446 -15.31 16.85 -12.96
N GLN A 447 -15.33 16.23 -11.76
CA GLN A 447 -14.37 15.20 -11.37
C GLN A 447 -14.59 13.91 -12.17
N ASP A 448 -15.85 13.52 -12.37
CA ASP A 448 -16.21 12.34 -13.17
C ASP A 448 -15.73 12.47 -14.62
N ARG A 449 -15.85 13.68 -15.22
CA ARG A 449 -15.39 13.94 -16.59
C ARG A 449 -13.87 14.02 -16.76
N LEU A 450 -13.13 14.32 -15.69
CA LEU A 450 -11.65 14.46 -15.73
C LEU A 450 -10.92 13.12 -15.69
N LEU A 451 -11.52 12.09 -15.09
CA LEU A 451 -10.90 10.77 -15.03
C LEU A 451 -11.27 9.96 -16.29
N PRO A 452 -10.27 9.53 -17.09
CA PRO A 452 -10.51 8.56 -18.15
C PRO A 452 -10.99 7.23 -17.55
N ASP A 453 -11.70 6.45 -18.34
CA ASP A 453 -12.20 5.14 -17.95
C ASP A 453 -11.06 4.24 -17.42
N THR A 454 -11.19 3.81 -16.17
CA THR A 454 -10.54 2.70 -15.44
C THR A 454 -9.06 2.41 -15.61
N ALA A 455 -8.46 2.61 -16.77
CA ALA A 455 -7.18 2.01 -17.13
C ALA A 455 -5.92 2.61 -16.48
N LEU A 456 -5.98 3.79 -15.81
CA LEU A 456 -4.76 4.48 -15.36
C LEU A 456 -4.42 4.31 -13.88
N ILE A 457 -5.32 3.79 -13.06
CA ILE A 457 -5.13 3.75 -11.60
C ILE A 457 -5.46 2.38 -11.01
N ASP A 458 -6.50 1.72 -11.51
CA ASP A 458 -6.97 0.41 -11.05
C ASP A 458 -6.81 -0.65 -12.15
N PHE A 459 -5.57 -0.96 -12.49
CA PHE A 459 -5.23 -1.96 -13.50
C PHE A 459 -5.52 -3.37 -13.01
N GLU A 460 -6.19 -4.16 -13.82
CA GLU A 460 -6.40 -5.58 -13.56
C GLU A 460 -5.17 -6.43 -13.93
N ASN A 461 -4.52 -6.10 -15.04
CA ASN A 461 -3.38 -6.83 -15.55
C ASN A 461 -2.10 -6.00 -15.45
N PRO A 462 -0.94 -6.65 -15.31
CA PRO A 462 0.33 -5.97 -15.46
C PRO A 462 0.32 -5.24 -16.81
N VAL A 463 0.29 -3.93 -16.79
CA VAL A 463 0.62 -3.15 -17.99
C VAL A 463 2.07 -3.49 -18.25
N ALA A 464 2.31 -4.29 -19.28
CA ALA A 464 3.63 -4.71 -19.65
C ALA A 464 4.40 -3.49 -20.18
N PRO A 465 5.20 -2.79 -19.33
CA PRO A 465 6.22 -1.88 -19.85
C PRO A 465 7.16 -2.66 -20.77
N GLU A 466 7.14 -4.00 -20.69
CA GLU A 466 7.90 -4.92 -21.51
C GLU A 466 7.32 -5.08 -22.91
N GLU A 467 6.02 -4.96 -23.13
CA GLU A 467 5.43 -4.90 -24.47
C GLU A 467 5.65 -3.54 -25.12
N VAL A 468 5.43 -2.46 -24.41
CA VAL A 468 5.79 -1.12 -24.88
C VAL A 468 7.30 -0.98 -25.05
N LEU A 469 8.11 -1.65 -24.20
CA LEU A 469 9.58 -1.66 -24.31
C LEU A 469 10.11 -2.71 -25.29
N ARG A 470 9.41 -3.83 -25.57
CA ARG A 470 9.80 -4.77 -26.65
C ARG A 470 9.55 -4.20 -28.03
N GLU A 471 8.48 -3.47 -28.26
CA GLU A 471 8.28 -2.73 -29.52
C GLU A 471 9.31 -1.63 -29.74
N ILE A 472 9.90 -1.11 -28.66
CA ILE A 472 10.90 -0.04 -28.70
C ILE A 472 12.36 -0.57 -28.72
N LEU A 473 12.62 -1.82 -28.32
CA LEU A 473 13.98 -2.34 -28.06
C LEU A 473 14.21 -3.71 -28.75
N SER A 474 14.56 -3.69 -30.04
CA SER A 474 15.15 -4.87 -30.69
C SER A 474 16.58 -5.17 -30.17
N ASP A 475 16.88 -6.46 -30.05
CA ASP A 475 18.15 -7.01 -29.53
C ASP A 475 19.36 -6.63 -30.37
N ASP A 476 20.42 -6.25 -29.72
CA ASP A 476 21.83 -6.57 -30.03
C ASP A 476 22.80 -5.74 -29.17
N VAL A 477 23.67 -6.35 -28.38
CA VAL A 477 25.06 -5.93 -28.14
C VAL A 477 25.88 -6.92 -27.29
N ARG A 478 27.04 -7.36 -27.81
CA ARG A 478 28.11 -8.15 -27.17
C ARG A 478 29.14 -7.29 -26.42
N GLU A 479 29.83 -7.90 -25.44
CA GLU A 479 30.74 -7.25 -24.45
C GLU A 479 32.24 -7.23 -24.86
N PRO A 480 33.09 -6.39 -24.20
CA PRO A 480 34.29 -6.87 -23.53
C PRO A 480 34.85 -6.11 -22.29
N GLY A 481 35.67 -6.78 -21.48
CA GLY A 481 36.89 -6.42 -20.74
C GLY A 481 36.92 -5.56 -19.45
N GLN A 482 37.71 -5.97 -18.42
CA GLN A 482 37.83 -5.37 -17.05
C GLN A 482 39.01 -4.38 -16.90
N PRO A 483 38.96 -3.37 -15.95
CA PRO A 483 39.19 -3.42 -14.50
C PRO A 483 38.33 -2.39 -13.71
N ALA A 484 37.29 -2.83 -13.03
CA ALA A 484 36.33 -1.94 -12.37
C ALA A 484 36.14 -2.16 -10.85
N LEU A 485 36.68 -3.23 -10.30
CA LEU A 485 36.45 -3.63 -8.89
C LEU A 485 37.03 -2.65 -7.86
N LEU A 486 38.23 -2.12 -8.08
CA LEU A 486 38.88 -1.18 -7.15
C LEU A 486 38.21 0.20 -7.10
N LYS A 487 37.73 0.72 -8.23
CA LYS A 487 37.00 2.00 -8.28
C LYS A 487 35.61 1.89 -7.66
N GLY A 488 34.93 0.76 -7.84
CA GLY A 488 33.63 0.47 -7.22
C GLY A 488 33.72 0.33 -5.69
N ALA A 489 34.75 -0.34 -5.20
CA ALA A 489 35.01 -0.47 -3.78
C ALA A 489 35.34 0.87 -3.10
N ALA A 490 36.11 1.74 -3.74
CA ALA A 490 36.44 3.06 -3.21
C ALA A 490 35.20 3.97 -3.09
N VAL A 491 34.31 3.96 -4.10
CA VAL A 491 33.05 4.73 -4.06
C VAL A 491 32.07 4.14 -3.05
N LEU A 492 31.96 2.82 -2.97
CA LEU A 492 31.14 2.15 -1.96
C LEU A 492 31.63 2.46 -0.55
N LEU A 493 32.92 2.41 -0.29
CA LEU A 493 33.53 2.79 0.99
C LEU A 493 33.29 4.26 1.33
N THR A 494 33.36 5.15 0.35
CA THR A 494 33.07 6.58 0.56
C THR A 494 31.59 6.80 0.88
N LEU A 495 30.68 6.14 0.16
CA LEU A 495 29.24 6.20 0.45
C LEU A 495 28.89 5.56 1.80
N LEU A 496 29.55 4.47 2.16
CA LEU A 496 29.40 3.83 3.47
C LEU A 496 29.99 4.72 4.60
N ALA A 497 31.10 5.42 4.36
CA ALA A 497 31.68 6.34 5.34
C ALA A 497 30.79 7.57 5.55
N ILE A 498 30.20 8.11 4.48
CA ILE A 498 29.22 9.22 4.53
C ILE A 498 27.92 8.74 5.22
N GLY A 499 27.43 7.55 4.89
CA GLY A 499 26.29 6.93 5.57
C GLY A 499 26.55 6.64 7.05
N ALA A 500 27.75 6.18 7.38
CA ALA A 500 28.17 5.94 8.76
C ALA A 500 28.30 7.26 9.57
N ALA A 501 28.88 8.30 8.97
CA ALA A 501 28.94 9.64 9.57
C ALA A 501 27.52 10.19 9.82
N TRP A 502 26.57 9.93 8.91
CA TRP A 502 25.17 10.28 9.05
C TRP A 502 24.47 9.53 10.21
N VAL A 503 24.76 8.24 10.36
CA VAL A 503 24.11 7.38 11.38
C VAL A 503 24.66 7.63 12.79
N TRP A 504 25.96 7.93 12.93
CA TRP A 504 26.63 8.01 14.22
C TRP A 504 26.86 9.43 14.74
N THR A 505 26.37 10.44 14.02
CA THR A 505 26.44 11.84 14.50
C THR A 505 25.05 12.40 14.83
N PRO A 506 24.93 13.45 15.67
CA PRO A 506 23.67 14.12 15.99
C PRO A 506 22.93 14.72 14.77
N LEU A 507 23.51 14.68 13.58
CA LEU A 507 22.90 15.11 12.31
C LEU A 507 21.53 14.45 12.03
N ARG A 508 21.29 13.29 12.64
CA ARG A 508 20.02 12.54 12.54
C ARG A 508 18.81 13.30 13.09
N GLY A 509 19.00 14.13 14.13
CA GLY A 509 17.91 14.96 14.72
C GLY A 509 17.51 16.16 13.86
N TRP A 510 18.21 16.40 12.73
CA TRP A 510 18.01 17.57 11.86
C TRP A 510 17.12 17.32 10.66
N ILE A 511 16.55 16.09 10.52
CA ILE A 511 15.64 15.71 9.40
C ILE A 511 14.17 16.05 9.71
N ASP A 512 13.84 16.64 10.82
CA ASP A 512 12.51 17.18 11.04
C ASP A 512 12.27 18.36 10.06
N LEU A 513 11.15 18.33 9.31
CA LEU A 513 10.77 19.40 8.38
C LEU A 513 10.79 20.78 9.07
N ALA A 514 10.39 20.83 10.32
CA ALA A 514 10.46 22.04 11.13
C ALA A 514 11.91 22.49 11.42
N ALA A 515 12.81 21.54 11.67
CA ALA A 515 14.24 21.83 11.88
C ALA A 515 14.91 22.26 10.55
N VAL A 516 14.66 21.56 9.45
CA VAL A 516 15.16 21.92 8.11
C VAL A 516 14.65 23.30 7.70
N THR A 517 13.38 23.61 7.97
CA THR A 517 12.79 24.92 7.68
C THR A 517 13.40 26.02 8.55
N ARG A 518 13.62 25.79 9.85
CA ARG A 518 14.31 26.75 10.72
C ARG A 518 15.73 27.06 10.25
N ILE A 519 16.50 26.04 9.91
CA ILE A 519 17.86 26.18 9.36
C ILE A 519 17.82 26.94 8.02
N ALA A 520 16.90 26.59 7.13
CA ALA A 520 16.76 27.26 5.85
C ALA A 520 16.37 28.75 5.98
N VAL A 521 15.53 29.10 6.95
CA VAL A 521 15.18 30.50 7.27
C VAL A 521 16.38 31.25 7.85
N SER A 522 17.17 30.66 8.75
CA SER A 522 18.38 31.30 9.27
C SER A 522 19.46 31.50 8.19
N ILE A 523 19.54 30.62 7.21
CA ILE A 523 20.46 30.77 6.06
C ILE A 523 20.03 31.93 5.15
N ASN A 524 18.73 32.23 5.03
CA ASN A 524 18.24 33.27 4.14
C ASN A 524 18.78 34.68 4.49
N GLU A 525 19.18 34.90 5.73
CA GLU A 525 19.79 36.16 6.19
C GLU A 525 21.28 36.28 5.88
N MET A 526 21.91 35.22 5.38
CA MET A 526 23.36 35.18 5.08
C MET A 526 23.66 35.61 3.65
N PRO A 527 24.68 36.45 3.40
CA PRO A 527 25.11 36.81 2.04
C PRO A 527 25.49 35.58 1.17
N ALA A 528 25.95 34.50 1.80
CA ALA A 528 26.33 33.26 1.14
C ALA A 528 25.16 32.26 0.94
N ALA A 529 23.93 32.66 1.25
CA ALA A 529 22.75 31.78 1.17
C ALA A 529 22.61 31.01 -0.15
N PRO A 530 22.80 31.60 -1.35
CA PRO A 530 22.68 30.85 -2.60
C PRO A 530 23.70 29.72 -2.69
N LEU A 531 24.97 29.97 -2.27
CA LEU A 531 26.03 28.94 -2.32
C LEU A 531 25.77 27.81 -1.31
N ILE A 532 25.30 28.15 -0.11
CA ILE A 532 24.96 27.15 0.92
C ILE A 532 23.83 26.26 0.45
N VAL A 533 22.78 26.86 -0.13
CA VAL A 533 21.63 26.08 -0.66
C VAL A 533 22.06 25.16 -1.79
N ILE A 534 22.81 25.66 -2.76
CA ILE A 534 23.35 24.85 -3.87
C ILE A 534 24.24 23.73 -3.33
N GLY A 535 25.11 24.03 -2.36
CA GLY A 535 25.92 23.03 -1.66
C GLY A 535 25.07 21.94 -1.00
N ALA A 536 23.99 22.32 -0.33
CA ALA A 536 23.05 21.39 0.28
C ALA A 536 22.39 20.44 -0.74
N TYR A 537 22.02 20.93 -1.93
CA TYR A 537 21.53 20.08 -3.01
C TYR A 537 22.59 19.10 -3.53
N VAL A 538 23.83 19.54 -3.68
CA VAL A 538 24.92 18.68 -4.14
C VAL A 538 25.21 17.59 -3.10
N VAL A 539 25.36 17.97 -1.82
CA VAL A 539 25.56 17.01 -0.73
C VAL A 539 24.37 16.09 -0.59
N GLY A 540 23.15 16.62 -0.59
CA GLY A 540 21.91 15.84 -0.55
C GLY A 540 21.81 14.82 -1.69
N GLY A 541 22.20 15.21 -2.91
CA GLY A 541 22.28 14.29 -4.05
C GLY A 541 23.32 13.18 -3.86
N LEU A 542 24.45 13.45 -3.22
CA LEU A 542 25.49 12.46 -2.94
C LEU A 542 25.04 11.44 -1.88
N VAL A 543 24.30 11.87 -0.85
CA VAL A 543 23.76 10.98 0.21
C VAL A 543 22.38 10.43 -0.13
N VAL A 544 21.91 10.59 -1.36
CA VAL A 544 20.57 10.14 -1.84
C VAL A 544 19.42 10.74 -1.01
N PHE A 545 19.60 11.97 -0.51
CA PHE A 545 18.56 12.69 0.21
C PHE A 545 17.40 13.06 -0.74
N PRO A 546 16.12 12.97 -0.30
CA PRO A 546 14.98 13.29 -1.15
C PRO A 546 14.99 14.75 -1.63
N VAL A 547 15.25 14.94 -2.93
CA VAL A 547 15.37 16.29 -3.53
C VAL A 547 14.09 17.11 -3.38
N SER A 548 12.93 16.47 -3.32
CA SER A 548 11.63 17.12 -3.10
C SER A 548 11.50 17.80 -1.73
N LEU A 549 12.15 17.26 -0.69
CA LEU A 549 12.22 17.91 0.62
C LEU A 549 13.11 19.16 0.59
N LEU A 550 14.24 19.08 -0.10
CA LEU A 550 15.10 20.25 -0.30
C LEU A 550 14.37 21.35 -1.08
N ILE A 551 13.62 20.96 -2.13
CA ILE A 551 12.80 21.89 -2.92
C ILE A 551 11.77 22.58 -2.02
N LEU A 552 11.00 21.82 -1.26
CA LEU A 552 9.96 22.34 -0.38
C LEU A 552 10.57 23.29 0.68
N ALA A 553 11.61 22.87 1.38
CA ALA A 553 12.29 23.68 2.38
C ALA A 553 12.88 24.99 1.79
N THR A 554 13.49 24.91 0.60
CA THR A 554 14.04 26.06 -0.11
C THR A 554 12.93 27.04 -0.50
N ILE A 555 11.78 26.56 -0.99
CA ILE A 555 10.65 27.41 -1.36
C ILE A 555 10.02 28.08 -0.12
N ILE A 556 9.90 27.35 0.98
CA ILE A 556 9.37 27.90 2.26
C ILE A 556 10.32 29.00 2.78
N ALA A 557 11.65 28.80 2.72
CA ALA A 557 12.64 29.72 3.26
C ALA A 557 12.86 30.97 2.41
N PHE A 558 12.93 30.82 1.10
CA PHE A 558 13.32 31.88 0.16
C PHE A 558 12.17 32.45 -0.67
N GLY A 559 10.93 31.92 -0.43
CA GLY A 559 9.75 32.29 -1.18
C GLY A 559 9.66 31.66 -2.57
N PRO A 560 8.54 31.86 -3.31
CA PRO A 560 8.26 31.11 -4.52
C PRO A 560 9.22 31.41 -5.67
N VAL A 561 9.64 32.64 -5.87
CA VAL A 561 10.47 33.03 -7.02
C VAL A 561 11.94 32.64 -6.80
N ALA A 562 12.55 33.11 -5.70
CA ALA A 562 13.93 32.77 -5.36
C ALA A 562 14.07 31.28 -5.04
N GLY A 563 13.10 30.70 -4.31
CA GLY A 563 13.06 29.29 -4.00
C GLY A 563 12.97 28.41 -5.25
N PHE A 564 12.16 28.79 -6.25
CA PHE A 564 12.12 28.10 -7.55
C PHE A 564 13.49 28.15 -8.25
N ALA A 565 14.12 29.32 -8.34
CA ALA A 565 15.42 29.51 -9.00
C ALA A 565 16.52 28.69 -8.30
N TYR A 566 16.61 28.77 -6.98
CA TYR A 566 17.60 28.02 -6.20
C TYR A 566 17.36 26.50 -6.26
N SER A 567 16.11 26.06 -6.20
CA SER A 567 15.76 24.64 -6.30
C SER A 567 16.08 24.08 -7.68
N LEU A 568 15.80 24.82 -8.75
CA LEU A 568 16.08 24.38 -10.11
C LEU A 568 17.60 24.33 -10.35
N LEU A 569 18.33 25.37 -9.96
CA LEU A 569 19.78 25.44 -10.11
C LEU A 569 20.50 24.42 -9.23
N GLY A 570 20.10 24.30 -7.96
CA GLY A 570 20.66 23.33 -7.01
C GLY A 570 20.44 21.89 -7.44
N SER A 571 19.23 21.55 -7.86
CA SER A 571 18.92 20.22 -8.42
C SER A 571 19.69 19.94 -9.70
N PHE A 572 19.82 20.94 -10.58
CA PHE A 572 20.60 20.81 -11.81
C PHE A 572 22.06 20.53 -11.53
N LEU A 573 22.72 21.33 -10.67
CA LEU A 573 24.14 21.17 -10.33
C LEU A 573 24.38 19.84 -9.58
N SER A 574 23.52 19.46 -8.65
CA SER A 574 23.54 18.13 -8.01
C SER A 574 23.42 17.00 -9.05
N GLY A 575 22.56 17.20 -10.04
CA GLY A 575 22.42 16.28 -11.17
C GLY A 575 23.70 16.16 -11.99
N VAL A 576 24.38 17.29 -12.31
CA VAL A 576 25.62 17.30 -13.06
C VAL A 576 26.76 16.59 -12.32
N VAL A 577 26.89 16.82 -11.00
CA VAL A 577 27.92 16.16 -10.18
C VAL A 577 27.66 14.63 -10.14
N THR A 578 26.45 14.20 -9.87
CA THR A 578 26.10 12.77 -9.79
C THR A 578 26.12 12.08 -11.16
N PHE A 579 25.83 12.80 -12.25
CA PHE A 579 26.06 12.35 -13.63
C PHE A 579 27.57 12.16 -13.92
N GLY A 580 28.40 13.10 -13.49
CA GLY A 580 29.87 13.00 -13.60
C GLY A 580 30.40 11.76 -12.86
N ILE A 581 29.91 11.49 -11.66
CA ILE A 581 30.24 10.29 -10.91
C ILE A 581 29.84 9.04 -11.70
N GLY A 582 28.64 9.02 -12.26
CA GLY A 582 28.16 7.91 -13.10
C GLY A 582 29.05 7.66 -14.31
N LYS A 583 29.48 8.75 -14.98
CA LYS A 583 30.40 8.68 -16.11
C LYS A 583 31.78 8.15 -15.71
N ALA A 584 32.30 8.54 -14.54
CA ALA A 584 33.58 8.07 -14.01
C ALA A 584 33.54 6.59 -13.58
N LEU A 585 32.43 6.15 -12.98
CA LEU A 585 32.20 4.75 -12.57
C LEU A 585 32.11 3.81 -13.78
N GLY A 586 31.56 4.30 -14.87
CA GLY A 586 31.36 3.55 -16.10
C GLY A 586 30.26 2.47 -16.01
N ARG A 587 29.82 2.00 -17.17
CA ARG A 587 28.69 1.08 -17.35
C ARG A 587 28.82 -0.24 -16.59
N ARG A 588 30.04 -0.75 -16.44
CA ARG A 588 30.33 -2.04 -15.82
C ARG A 588 30.13 -2.01 -14.31
N THR A 589 30.65 -0.98 -13.63
CA THR A 589 30.53 -0.82 -12.19
C THR A 589 29.06 -0.61 -11.79
N VAL A 590 28.35 0.24 -12.54
CA VAL A 590 26.92 0.48 -12.30
C VAL A 590 26.08 -0.77 -12.57
N ARG A 591 26.49 -1.63 -13.53
CA ARG A 591 25.84 -2.93 -13.78
C ARG A 591 25.96 -3.92 -12.62
N LEU A 592 27.09 -3.94 -11.93
CA LEU A 592 27.33 -4.82 -10.77
C LEU A 592 26.51 -4.42 -9.54
N ILE A 593 26.32 -3.10 -9.37
CA ILE A 593 25.65 -2.53 -8.17
C ILE A 593 24.13 -2.44 -8.35
N ALA A 594 23.62 -2.29 -9.56
CA ALA A 594 22.32 -1.67 -9.80
C ALA A 594 21.26 -2.57 -10.47
N GLY A 595 21.50 -3.84 -10.62
CA GLY A 595 20.50 -4.81 -11.09
C GLY A 595 19.97 -4.56 -12.53
N LYS A 596 19.11 -5.46 -13.00
CA LYS A 596 18.57 -5.47 -14.38
C LYS A 596 17.73 -4.24 -14.74
N ARG A 597 17.05 -3.61 -13.77
CA ARG A 597 16.16 -2.43 -13.98
C ARG A 597 16.94 -1.19 -14.40
N LEU A 598 18.08 -0.91 -13.76
CA LEU A 598 18.88 0.26 -14.09
C LEU A 598 19.57 0.15 -15.46
N LEU A 599 19.87 -1.08 -15.87
CA LEU A 599 20.39 -1.35 -17.23
C LEU A 599 19.36 -1.02 -18.32
N ARG A 600 18.08 -1.27 -18.06
CA ARG A 600 16.97 -0.93 -18.99
C ARG A 600 16.78 0.58 -19.07
N LEU A 601 16.73 1.27 -17.92
CA LEU A 601 16.63 2.71 -17.83
C LEU A 601 17.79 3.40 -18.57
N GLY A 602 19.02 2.96 -18.35
CA GLY A 602 20.19 3.54 -19.01
C GLY A 602 20.18 3.37 -20.55
N ARG A 603 19.66 2.26 -21.06
CA ARG A 603 19.48 2.05 -22.51
C ARG A 603 18.42 2.97 -23.09
N LEU A 604 17.30 3.18 -22.41
CA LEU A 604 16.23 4.09 -22.80
C LEU A 604 16.73 5.53 -22.88
N LEU A 605 17.41 5.99 -21.80
CA LEU A 605 18.00 7.32 -21.72
C LEU A 605 19.01 7.58 -22.86
N ARG A 606 19.79 6.58 -23.26
CA ARG A 606 20.75 6.70 -24.36
C ARG A 606 20.09 6.78 -25.75
N ARG A 607 18.96 6.09 -25.96
CA ARG A 607 18.30 6.04 -27.29
C ARG A 607 17.43 7.27 -27.59
N ARG A 608 16.69 7.79 -26.62
CA ARG A 608 15.77 8.93 -26.79
C ARG A 608 16.22 10.20 -26.07
N GLY A 609 17.48 10.26 -25.58
CA GLY A 609 18.16 11.43 -25.02
C GLY A 609 17.27 12.40 -24.27
N LEU A 610 17.03 13.56 -24.86
CA LEU A 610 16.26 14.67 -24.29
C LEU A 610 14.85 14.26 -23.85
N ILE A 611 14.10 13.56 -24.71
CA ILE A 611 12.68 13.20 -24.44
C ILE A 611 12.60 12.22 -23.28
N ALA A 612 13.46 11.18 -23.29
CA ALA A 612 13.47 10.18 -22.23
C ALA A 612 13.91 10.79 -20.90
N MET A 613 14.89 11.71 -20.92
CA MET A 613 15.35 12.39 -19.72
C MET A 613 14.27 13.29 -19.12
N SER A 614 13.56 14.06 -19.95
CA SER A 614 12.43 14.90 -19.52
C SER A 614 11.29 14.05 -18.95
N ALA A 615 10.94 12.94 -19.62
CA ALA A 615 9.87 12.06 -19.19
C ALA A 615 10.15 11.39 -17.83
N VAL A 616 11.40 10.92 -17.61
CA VAL A 616 11.81 10.30 -16.34
C VAL A 616 11.85 11.30 -15.18
N ARG A 617 11.96 12.61 -15.47
CA ARG A 617 11.86 13.67 -14.46
C ARG A 617 10.42 14.04 -14.14
N LEU A 618 9.55 14.04 -15.14
CA LEU A 618 8.10 14.31 -14.97
C LEU A 618 7.40 13.15 -14.25
N VAL A 619 7.82 11.92 -14.51
CA VAL A 619 7.30 10.72 -13.85
C VAL A 619 8.42 10.11 -13.01
N PRO A 620 8.33 10.13 -11.67
CA PRO A 620 9.40 9.64 -10.80
C PRO A 620 9.51 8.11 -10.86
N VAL A 621 10.24 7.60 -11.84
CA VAL A 621 10.46 6.16 -12.09
C VAL A 621 11.56 5.57 -11.21
N ALA A 622 12.50 6.42 -10.71
CA ALA A 622 13.61 6.04 -9.86
C ALA A 622 14.14 7.26 -9.06
N PRO A 623 14.89 7.04 -7.96
CA PRO A 623 15.50 8.11 -7.18
C PRO A 623 16.36 9.04 -8.06
N PHE A 624 16.31 10.33 -7.74
CA PHE A 624 16.99 11.39 -8.51
C PHE A 624 18.46 11.05 -8.80
N THR A 625 19.22 10.69 -7.78
CA THR A 625 20.65 10.35 -7.89
C THR A 625 20.88 9.11 -8.74
N VAL A 626 20.02 8.09 -8.60
CA VAL A 626 20.12 6.85 -9.38
C VAL A 626 19.95 7.11 -10.87
N VAL A 627 19.00 7.97 -11.25
CA VAL A 627 18.80 8.39 -12.66
C VAL A 627 20.01 9.11 -13.20
N ASN A 628 20.62 10.01 -12.40
CA ASN A 628 21.80 10.78 -12.81
C ASN A 628 23.03 9.89 -13.02
N VAL A 629 23.29 9.01 -12.04
CA VAL A 629 24.42 8.06 -12.12
C VAL A 629 24.22 7.10 -13.31
N ALA A 630 23.00 6.63 -13.54
CA ALA A 630 22.69 5.80 -14.70
C ALA A 630 22.91 6.56 -16.00
N ALA A 631 22.41 7.77 -16.13
CA ALA A 631 22.58 8.59 -17.34
C ALA A 631 24.06 8.81 -17.66
N GLY A 632 24.88 9.10 -16.64
CA GLY A 632 26.33 9.25 -16.78
C GLY A 632 27.03 7.96 -17.20
N ALA A 633 26.73 6.84 -16.49
CA ALA A 633 27.34 5.53 -16.75
C ALA A 633 26.99 4.96 -18.14
N PHE A 634 25.79 5.25 -18.65
CA PHE A 634 25.35 4.83 -19.98
C PHE A 634 25.70 5.81 -21.09
N HIS A 635 26.52 6.84 -20.80
CA HIS A 635 27.05 7.81 -21.76
C HIS A 635 25.92 8.56 -22.51
N VAL A 636 24.86 8.97 -21.79
CA VAL A 636 23.88 9.91 -22.33
C VAL A 636 24.60 11.21 -22.72
N ARG A 637 24.21 11.82 -23.82
CA ARG A 637 24.80 13.11 -24.23
C ARG A 637 24.53 14.15 -23.15
N PHE A 638 25.56 14.87 -22.73
CA PHE A 638 25.47 15.85 -21.64
C PHE A 638 24.36 16.89 -21.90
N PHE A 639 24.21 17.36 -23.13
CA PHE A 639 23.18 18.32 -23.50
C PHE A 639 21.76 17.74 -23.34
N ASP A 640 21.55 16.47 -23.72
CA ASP A 640 20.25 15.79 -23.54
C ASP A 640 19.93 15.62 -22.06
N PHE A 641 20.94 15.27 -21.26
CA PHE A 641 20.83 15.17 -19.81
C PHE A 641 20.50 16.52 -19.16
N ALA A 642 21.30 17.56 -19.51
CA ALA A 642 21.17 18.88 -18.91
C ALA A 642 19.80 19.52 -19.24
N LEU A 643 19.47 19.59 -20.53
CA LEU A 643 18.22 20.20 -20.99
C LEU A 643 17.00 19.39 -20.58
N GLY A 644 17.08 18.04 -20.64
CA GLY A 644 16.01 17.15 -20.21
C GLY A 644 15.77 17.21 -18.69
N THR A 645 16.84 17.43 -17.89
CA THR A 645 16.69 17.66 -16.44
C THR A 645 16.00 19.00 -16.16
N LEU A 646 16.42 20.08 -16.81
CA LEU A 646 15.81 21.40 -16.63
C LEU A 646 14.33 21.40 -17.06
N ILE A 647 14.02 20.92 -18.25
CA ILE A 647 12.64 20.86 -18.78
C ILE A 647 11.77 19.94 -17.93
N GLY A 648 12.28 18.79 -17.51
CA GLY A 648 11.49 17.81 -16.78
C GLY A 648 11.28 18.16 -15.30
N MET A 649 12.21 18.88 -14.66
CA MET A 649 12.07 19.27 -13.25
C MET A 649 11.32 20.60 -13.07
N ALA A 650 11.44 21.54 -13.99
CA ALA A 650 10.86 22.86 -13.85
C ALA A 650 9.34 22.86 -13.56
N PRO A 651 8.49 22.05 -14.23
CA PRO A 651 7.07 22.01 -13.93
C PRO A 651 6.75 21.52 -12.50
N GLY A 652 7.48 20.48 -12.04
CA GLY A 652 7.31 19.94 -10.68
C GLY A 652 7.73 20.93 -9.60
N ILE A 653 8.90 21.58 -9.76
CA ILE A 653 9.39 22.63 -8.85
C ILE A 653 8.45 23.83 -8.86
N PHE A 654 7.96 24.25 -10.03
CA PHE A 654 6.99 25.31 -10.16
C PHE A 654 5.68 24.99 -9.46
N ALA A 655 5.16 23.78 -9.62
CA ALA A 655 3.98 23.32 -8.92
C ALA A 655 4.16 23.39 -7.40
N ILE A 656 5.30 22.90 -6.87
CA ILE A 656 5.61 22.99 -5.44
C ILE A 656 5.74 24.46 -4.99
N ALA A 657 6.33 25.35 -5.79
CA ALA A 657 6.50 26.75 -5.46
C ALA A 657 5.17 27.50 -5.35
N VAL A 658 4.27 27.25 -6.27
CA VAL A 658 2.95 27.90 -6.27
C VAL A 658 1.98 27.24 -5.28
N PHE A 659 1.98 25.90 -5.21
CA PHE A 659 1.12 25.14 -4.34
C PHE A 659 1.53 25.29 -2.85
N GLY A 660 2.82 25.20 -2.53
CA GLY A 660 3.31 25.23 -1.15
C GLY A 660 3.02 26.56 -0.46
N VAL A 661 3.15 27.68 -1.17
CA VAL A 661 2.84 29.01 -0.61
C VAL A 661 1.32 29.23 -0.47
N ARG A 662 0.54 28.80 -1.44
CA ARG A 662 -0.91 28.97 -1.44
C ARG A 662 -1.63 28.02 -0.49
N LEU A 663 -1.14 26.83 -0.33
CA LEU A 663 -1.65 25.88 0.66
C LEU A 663 -1.40 26.42 2.09
N GLY A 664 -0.22 26.95 2.36
CA GLY A 664 0.08 27.60 3.64
C GLY A 664 -0.83 28.82 3.92
N HIS A 665 -1.20 29.59 2.91
CA HIS A 665 -2.14 30.70 3.02
C HIS A 665 -3.62 30.23 3.13
N ALA A 666 -4.01 29.18 2.38
CA ALA A 666 -5.36 28.63 2.42
C ALA A 666 -5.71 27.98 3.76
N ILE A 667 -4.71 27.37 4.41
CA ILE A 667 -4.86 26.78 5.75
C ILE A 667 -5.00 27.89 6.81
N ARG A 668 -4.28 29.02 6.65
CA ARG A 668 -4.31 30.14 7.63
C ARG A 668 -5.45 31.12 7.40
N SER A 669 -5.96 31.25 6.17
CA SER A 669 -7.08 32.14 5.80
C SER A 669 -7.85 31.55 4.61
N PRO A 670 -8.88 30.69 4.87
CA PRO A 670 -9.69 30.09 3.82
C PRO A 670 -10.52 31.17 3.09
N GLY A 671 -10.24 31.37 1.80
CA GLY A 671 -10.94 32.32 0.94
C GLY A 671 -11.06 31.80 -0.50
N VAL A 672 -12.18 32.11 -1.16
CA VAL A 672 -12.54 31.63 -2.53
C VAL A 672 -11.43 31.93 -3.56
N GLY A 673 -10.69 33.03 -3.43
CA GLY A 673 -9.58 33.38 -4.33
C GLY A 673 -8.41 32.40 -4.28
N ASN A 674 -8.10 31.83 -3.12
CA ASN A 674 -7.01 30.88 -2.95
C ASN A 674 -7.33 29.52 -3.60
N PHE A 675 -8.59 29.08 -3.51
CA PHE A 675 -9.07 27.88 -4.17
C PHE A 675 -9.20 28.03 -5.69
N ALA A 676 -9.57 29.20 -6.19
CA ALA A 676 -9.63 29.48 -7.62
C ALA A 676 -8.26 29.39 -8.29
N VAL A 677 -7.21 29.93 -7.66
CA VAL A 677 -5.83 29.81 -8.18
C VAL A 677 -5.34 28.36 -8.16
N LEU A 678 -5.68 27.60 -7.11
CA LEU A 678 -5.37 26.16 -7.05
C LEU A 678 -6.04 25.40 -8.22
N ALA A 679 -7.32 25.69 -8.47
CA ALA A 679 -8.08 25.06 -9.56
C ALA A 679 -7.51 25.41 -10.95
N VAL A 680 -7.07 26.64 -11.18
CA VAL A 680 -6.44 27.07 -12.44
C VAL A 680 -5.11 26.34 -12.66
N LEU A 681 -4.31 26.15 -11.60
CA LEU A 681 -3.03 25.47 -11.71
C LEU A 681 -3.17 23.97 -12.01
N VAL A 682 -4.10 23.32 -11.32
CA VAL A 682 -4.42 21.91 -11.62
C VAL A 682 -4.93 21.79 -13.05
N SER A 683 -5.77 22.71 -13.49
CA SER A 683 -6.29 22.74 -14.87
C SER A 683 -5.15 22.92 -15.89
N LEU A 684 -4.18 23.79 -15.64
CA LEU A 684 -3.03 23.98 -16.53
C LEU A 684 -2.14 22.74 -16.62
N ILE A 685 -1.92 22.04 -15.51
CA ILE A 685 -1.16 20.76 -15.48
C ILE A 685 -1.89 19.69 -16.28
N VAL A 686 -3.21 19.59 -16.12
CA VAL A 686 -4.05 18.64 -16.85
C VAL A 686 -4.08 18.97 -18.35
N LEU A 687 -4.22 20.24 -18.72
CA LEU A 687 -4.22 20.67 -20.11
C LEU A 687 -2.87 20.47 -20.78
N ALA A 688 -1.76 20.77 -20.07
CA ALA A 688 -0.39 20.53 -20.56
C ALA A 688 -0.14 19.02 -20.74
N SER A 689 -0.58 18.19 -19.80
CA SER A 689 -0.49 16.74 -19.90
C SER A 689 -1.33 16.20 -21.07
N GLY A 690 -2.53 16.72 -21.25
CA GLY A 690 -3.42 16.37 -22.38
C GLY A 690 -2.84 16.82 -23.74
N TRP A 691 -2.21 17.99 -23.81
CA TRP A 691 -1.58 18.50 -25.02
C TRP A 691 -0.33 17.67 -25.41
N ILE A 692 0.51 17.32 -24.42
CA ILE A 692 1.66 16.44 -24.63
C ILE A 692 1.22 15.07 -25.16
N ARG A 693 0.16 14.47 -24.60
CA ARG A 693 -0.42 13.20 -25.06
C ARG A 693 -0.93 13.30 -26.50
N ARG A 694 -1.63 14.38 -26.85
CA ARG A 694 -2.17 14.58 -28.23
C ARG A 694 -1.06 14.79 -29.26
N ARG A 695 0.07 15.40 -28.89
CA ARG A 695 1.22 15.53 -29.77
C ARG A 695 2.00 14.24 -29.96
N LEU A 696 2.20 13.47 -28.87
CA LEU A 696 2.88 12.17 -28.93
C LEU A 696 2.06 11.09 -29.66
N GLY A 697 0.70 11.13 -29.56
CA GLY A 697 -0.18 10.19 -30.27
C GLY A 697 -0.41 10.49 -31.74
N ARG A 698 -0.02 11.68 -32.26
CA ARG A 698 -0.17 12.02 -33.69
C ARG A 698 1.01 11.52 -34.57
N GLU A 699 2.07 11.04 -34.01
CA GLU A 699 3.22 10.50 -34.75
C GLU A 699 3.12 8.99 -35.06
N GLU A 700 2.02 8.31 -34.67
CA GLU A 700 1.84 6.86 -34.85
C GLU A 700 0.74 6.44 -35.85
N GLU A 701 0.20 7.34 -36.70
CA GLU A 701 -0.62 6.88 -37.85
C GLU A 701 0.30 6.38 -38.97
N PRO A 702 0.30 5.07 -39.29
CA PRO A 702 1.00 4.58 -40.47
C PRO A 702 0.32 5.14 -41.74
N PRO A 703 1.10 5.42 -42.81
CA PRO A 703 0.53 5.93 -44.05
C PRO A 703 -0.48 4.91 -44.59
N ARG A 704 -1.71 5.40 -44.84
CA ARG A 704 -2.78 4.59 -45.51
C ARG A 704 -2.22 4.01 -46.78
N ALA A 705 -2.14 2.67 -46.83
CA ALA A 705 -1.87 1.99 -48.10
C ALA A 705 -2.91 2.36 -49.12
N SER A 706 -2.48 3.00 -50.20
CA SER A 706 -3.29 3.27 -51.37
C SER A 706 -3.76 1.95 -51.93
N GLN A 707 -5.05 1.63 -51.86
CA GLN A 707 -5.67 0.62 -52.68
C GLN A 707 -5.58 1.10 -54.14
N GLY A 708 -4.57 0.57 -54.87
CA GLY A 708 -4.51 0.64 -56.31
C GLY A 708 -5.35 -0.48 -56.92
N ARG A 709 -6.08 -0.10 -57.94
CA ARG A 709 -7.00 -0.88 -58.80
C ARG A 709 -6.47 -2.22 -59.26
#